data_e1e85ebd5e5a988a55324a2d5f86b521
#
_entry.id   e1e85ebd5e5a988a55324a2d5f86b521
#
_cell.length_a   1.000
_cell.length_b   1.000
_cell.length_c   1.000
_cell.angle_alpha   90.00
_cell.angle_beta   90.00
_cell.angle_gamma   90.00
#
_symmetry.space_group_name_H-M   'P 1'
#
loop_
_entity.id
_entity.type
_entity.pdbx_description
1 polymer ?
#
loop_
_entity_poly.entity_id
_entity_poly.type
_entity_poly.pdbx_seq_one_letter_code
_entity_poly.pdbx_strand_id
1 'polypeptide(L)'
;MDTDSTHVRLSAIGIVAVSLFLALFMRLWFLQGIDRQAFEAASVSNRVRVIHEEGPRGRILDRNGKILVDSETSIVVSLDREPLRKMEEPERNAVFVSLADTLQQLGVPTKLSLIEKRYADLRYAPQEYVPIADDVDPSVEIYLMERADRYPGIIVERKAIRSYPYGNLAAHLLGYVGEINEKELVERGGQLPGSENSSTTAPTTTAPTTTAPSTSPGSSSGADSGTRLTDYRLGDSIGKGGVERSYEADLRAVPGERTIEVNAKGDLVDVLSLKSPVVGDDIWLTIDIDLQAHAERLLAAKIQDLRGGRDKDNNRLNAPQGSVVIEDPQNGQILAMASYPDYDPSVTVNGISQEQWEAFNDPNSGLPLVNWALQGTYAPGSTFKLYTALAGYNSGYLRDGTEVVNDPGVYTIENCKGEKCEVRNAGSTPHGTVNMASALTVSSDVYFYKLADKFWNLTDQYGETPIQDAAAQFGLGAKTGVPLSGENPGRLPTPASRKAAFEARPDLFMTGDWRSGDNINTSIGQGDVLATPLQIVNSYATFANGGTRYQPQIVTKVTRPNDLTLPANDPANYKLIRQVEPVVQGTIQIQPDQYAKIYDGLLGVTQSALGTASASWQASKTAWPMAGKTGTAQVSKKADTSLFAAWGPAGTGEPARYAISVVVPESGFGGEVAAPLAFRIMEPLSFGTLLPACLSADQSACAAAADAASAASGNDVTSGSAD
;
A
#
# COMPACT_ATOMS: atom_id res chain seq x y z
N MET A 1 -50.94 84.53 -21.74
CA MET A 1 -50.93 83.68 -20.57
C MET A 1 -50.21 82.34 -20.89
N ASP A 2 -48.91 82.31 -21.18
CA ASP A 2 -48.21 81.00 -21.42
C ASP A 2 -46.67 81.01 -21.15
N THR A 3 -46.20 82.10 -20.50
CA THR A 3 -44.77 82.17 -20.15
C THR A 3 -44.45 81.50 -18.78
N ASP A 4 -45.42 81.34 -17.88
CA ASP A 4 -45.24 80.82 -16.55
C ASP A 4 -45.07 79.29 -16.53
N SER A 5 -45.71 78.55 -17.45
CA SER A 5 -45.63 77.09 -17.51
C SER A 5 -44.25 76.56 -18.00
N THR A 6 -43.59 77.35 -18.86
CA THR A 6 -42.29 77.04 -19.44
C THR A 6 -41.15 77.17 -18.43
N HIS A 7 -41.21 78.23 -17.60
CA HIS A 7 -40.25 78.44 -16.52
C HIS A 7 -40.35 77.44 -15.43
N VAL A 8 -41.56 76.97 -15.07
CA VAL A 8 -41.74 75.85 -14.07
C VAL A 8 -41.21 74.51 -14.60
N ARG A 9 -41.44 74.20 -15.88
CA ARG A 9 -40.91 72.98 -16.51
C ARG A 9 -39.40 73.01 -16.64
N LEU A 10 -38.79 74.14 -17.03
CA LEU A 10 -37.36 74.31 -17.07
C LEU A 10 -36.71 74.21 -15.67
N SER A 11 -37.34 74.80 -14.66
CA SER A 11 -36.88 74.68 -13.27
C SER A 11 -36.98 73.25 -12.75
N ALA A 12 -38.04 72.50 -13.06
CA ALA A 12 -38.20 71.14 -12.69
C ALA A 12 -37.12 70.22 -13.35
N ILE A 13 -36.83 70.38 -14.65
CA ILE A 13 -35.77 69.72 -15.36
C ILE A 13 -34.39 70.04 -14.75
N GLY A 14 -34.17 71.35 -14.42
CA GLY A 14 -32.94 71.79 -13.76
C GLY A 14 -32.73 71.14 -12.40
N ILE A 15 -33.77 71.01 -11.55
CA ILE A 15 -33.70 70.35 -10.26
C ILE A 15 -33.40 68.88 -10.42
N VAL A 16 -34.04 68.21 -11.38
CA VAL A 16 -33.77 66.78 -11.65
C VAL A 16 -32.34 66.60 -12.14
N ALA A 17 -31.84 67.41 -13.05
CA ALA A 17 -30.46 67.35 -13.52
C ALA A 17 -29.44 67.54 -12.38
N VAL A 18 -29.63 68.60 -11.56
CA VAL A 18 -28.78 68.88 -10.40
C VAL A 18 -28.82 67.73 -9.38
N SER A 19 -30.02 67.17 -9.14
CA SER A 19 -30.13 65.98 -8.24
C SER A 19 -29.38 64.74 -8.75
N LEU A 20 -29.44 64.48 -10.07
CA LEU A 20 -28.68 63.43 -10.71
C LEU A 20 -27.17 63.66 -10.65
N PHE A 21 -26.74 64.90 -10.89
CA PHE A 21 -25.31 65.25 -10.75
C PHE A 21 -24.84 65.16 -9.30
N LEU A 22 -25.67 65.57 -8.34
CA LEU A 22 -25.33 65.41 -6.91
C LEU A 22 -25.25 63.97 -6.48
N ALA A 23 -26.16 63.10 -6.97
CA ALA A 23 -26.12 61.64 -6.72
C ALA A 23 -24.86 61.01 -7.35
N LEU A 24 -24.50 61.37 -8.57
CA LEU A 24 -23.28 60.93 -9.23
C LEU A 24 -22.04 61.44 -8.50
N PHE A 25 -22.03 62.70 -8.05
CA PHE A 25 -20.92 63.24 -7.27
C PHE A 25 -20.77 62.57 -5.91
N MET A 26 -21.87 62.31 -5.18
CA MET A 26 -21.85 61.56 -3.93
C MET A 26 -21.36 60.13 -4.13
N ARG A 27 -21.80 59.46 -5.22
CA ARG A 27 -21.33 58.13 -5.55
C ARG A 27 -19.85 58.12 -5.91
N LEU A 28 -19.38 59.10 -6.65
CA LEU A 28 -17.97 59.24 -6.99
C LEU A 28 -17.12 59.50 -5.74
N TRP A 29 -17.60 60.42 -4.86
CA TRP A 29 -16.93 60.71 -3.59
C TRP A 29 -16.90 59.51 -2.64
N PHE A 30 -17.99 58.72 -2.58
CA PHE A 30 -18.05 57.48 -1.83
C PHE A 30 -17.01 56.48 -2.34
N LEU A 31 -16.95 56.24 -3.64
CA LEU A 31 -16.00 55.30 -4.27
C LEU A 31 -14.55 55.77 -4.14
N GLN A 32 -14.27 57.05 -4.22
CA GLN A 32 -12.91 57.60 -4.17
C GLN A 32 -12.42 57.95 -2.77
N GLY A 33 -13.32 58.24 -1.84
CA GLY A 33 -13.00 58.71 -0.50
C GLY A 33 -13.16 57.66 0.61
N ILE A 34 -14.27 56.92 0.63
CA ILE A 34 -14.61 56.00 1.71
C ILE A 34 -14.12 54.58 1.40
N ASP A 35 -14.39 54.08 0.20
CA ASP A 35 -14.05 52.73 -0.18
C ASP A 35 -12.73 52.59 -0.98
N ARG A 36 -11.95 53.68 -1.04
CA ARG A 36 -10.71 53.73 -1.81
C ARG A 36 -9.77 52.56 -1.51
N GLN A 37 -9.55 52.25 -0.22
CA GLN A 37 -8.66 51.17 0.17
C GLN A 37 -9.18 49.81 -0.24
N ALA A 38 -10.50 49.56 -0.15
CA ALA A 38 -11.12 48.33 -0.60
C ALA A 38 -11.03 48.15 -2.13
N PHE A 39 -11.24 49.25 -2.89
CA PHE A 39 -11.13 49.23 -4.36
C PHE A 39 -9.66 49.15 -4.83
N GLU A 40 -8.72 49.77 -4.13
CA GLU A 40 -7.29 49.63 -4.41
C GLU A 40 -6.84 48.18 -4.09
N ALA A 41 -7.24 47.61 -2.96
CA ALA A 41 -6.97 46.21 -2.62
C ALA A 41 -7.59 45.24 -3.64
N ALA A 42 -8.85 45.47 -4.05
CA ALA A 42 -9.51 44.66 -5.07
C ALA A 42 -8.85 44.82 -6.46
N SER A 43 -8.38 46.05 -6.79
CA SER A 43 -7.65 46.28 -8.04
C SER A 43 -6.29 45.58 -8.05
N VAL A 44 -5.58 45.60 -6.94
CA VAL A 44 -4.31 44.88 -6.80
C VAL A 44 -4.55 43.37 -6.83
N SER A 45 -5.55 42.85 -6.10
CA SER A 45 -5.86 41.42 -6.09
C SER A 45 -6.33 40.90 -7.46
N ASN A 46 -6.97 41.74 -8.26
CA ASN A 46 -7.38 41.43 -9.63
C ASN A 46 -6.20 41.42 -10.63
N ARG A 47 -5.11 42.10 -10.32
CA ARG A 47 -3.91 42.19 -11.18
C ARG A 47 -2.85 41.19 -10.83
N VAL A 48 -2.78 40.74 -9.57
CA VAL A 48 -1.75 39.84 -9.08
C VAL A 48 -2.29 38.42 -9.09
N ARG A 49 -1.55 37.48 -9.68
CA ARG A 49 -1.81 36.04 -9.66
C ARG A 49 -0.63 35.33 -9.08
N VAL A 50 -0.90 34.33 -8.24
CA VAL A 50 0.12 33.41 -7.71
C VAL A 50 0.00 32.09 -8.46
N ILE A 51 1.05 31.74 -9.19
CA ILE A 51 1.20 30.45 -9.86
C ILE A 51 2.06 29.58 -8.96
N HIS A 52 1.58 28.37 -8.66
CA HIS A 52 2.33 27.41 -7.88
C HIS A 52 3.13 26.52 -8.82
N GLU A 53 4.37 26.21 -8.43
CA GLU A 53 5.26 25.33 -9.16
C GLU A 53 5.54 24.12 -8.28
N GLU A 54 5.13 22.92 -8.73
CA GLU A 54 5.46 21.70 -8.02
C GLU A 54 6.98 21.49 -7.99
N GLY A 55 7.50 21.12 -6.83
CA GLY A 55 8.90 20.75 -6.67
C GLY A 55 9.12 19.25 -6.78
N PRO A 56 10.39 18.80 -6.90
CA PRO A 56 10.72 17.39 -6.88
C PRO A 56 10.29 16.74 -5.55
N ARG A 57 9.59 15.61 -5.64
CA ARG A 57 9.27 14.78 -4.47
C ARG A 57 10.54 14.14 -3.93
N GLY A 58 10.58 13.88 -2.61
CA GLY A 58 11.66 13.14 -1.96
C GLY A 58 11.85 11.74 -2.56
N ARG A 59 13.05 11.22 -2.48
CA ARG A 59 13.39 9.87 -2.95
C ARG A 59 12.91 8.80 -1.97
N ILE A 60 12.67 7.60 -2.47
CA ILE A 60 12.45 6.41 -1.65
C ILE A 60 13.66 5.48 -1.87
N LEU A 61 14.34 5.12 -0.79
CA LEU A 61 15.55 4.31 -0.82
C LEU A 61 15.31 3.01 -0.05
N ASP A 62 16.03 1.96 -0.46
CA ASP A 62 16.10 0.73 0.32
C ASP A 62 16.99 0.90 1.56
N ARG A 63 17.11 -0.16 2.39
CA ARG A 63 17.94 -0.14 3.61
C ARG A 63 19.42 0.09 3.33
N ASN A 64 19.90 -0.21 2.12
CA ASN A 64 21.30 -0.10 1.70
C ASN A 64 21.59 1.22 0.96
N GLY A 65 20.57 2.07 0.75
CA GLY A 65 20.69 3.36 0.06
C GLY A 65 20.52 3.28 -1.45
N LYS A 66 20.02 2.17 -1.99
CA LYS A 66 19.64 2.08 -3.41
C LYS A 66 18.35 2.87 -3.62
N ILE A 67 18.32 3.73 -4.64
CA ILE A 67 17.17 4.57 -4.96
C ILE A 67 16.11 3.71 -5.67
N LEU A 68 14.96 3.53 -5.03
CA LEU A 68 13.84 2.76 -5.55
C LEU A 68 12.85 3.63 -6.31
N VAL A 69 12.69 4.87 -5.88
CA VAL A 69 11.84 5.86 -6.54
C VAL A 69 12.54 7.21 -6.49
N ASP A 70 12.60 7.89 -7.63
CA ASP A 70 13.22 9.21 -7.78
C ASP A 70 12.26 10.21 -8.42
N SER A 71 12.72 11.45 -8.54
CA SER A 71 12.09 12.50 -9.33
C SER A 71 13.08 12.95 -10.40
N GLU A 72 12.89 12.46 -11.62
CA GLU A 72 13.74 12.80 -12.74
C GLU A 72 13.23 14.03 -13.49
N THR A 73 14.15 14.84 -14.02
CA THR A 73 13.76 15.96 -14.87
C THR A 73 13.35 15.45 -16.23
N SER A 74 12.11 15.67 -16.59
CA SER A 74 11.53 15.29 -17.87
C SER A 74 11.14 16.51 -18.68
N ILE A 75 11.15 16.36 -20.00
CA ILE A 75 10.71 17.35 -20.95
C ILE A 75 9.20 17.15 -21.17
N VAL A 76 8.42 18.20 -20.89
CA VAL A 76 6.95 18.20 -20.94
C VAL A 76 6.49 19.18 -21.98
N VAL A 77 5.63 18.72 -22.90
CA VAL A 77 4.92 19.59 -23.84
C VAL A 77 3.61 20.02 -23.21
N SER A 78 3.42 21.32 -23.04
CA SER A 78 2.28 21.94 -22.35
C SER A 78 1.56 22.96 -23.23
N LEU A 79 0.28 23.21 -22.93
CA LEU A 79 -0.51 24.28 -23.54
C LEU A 79 -0.45 25.54 -22.68
N ASP A 80 -0.03 26.66 -23.27
CA ASP A 80 -0.36 28.00 -22.78
C ASP A 80 -1.71 28.42 -23.37
N ARG A 81 -2.72 28.49 -22.51
CA ARG A 81 -4.09 28.80 -22.95
C ARG A 81 -4.29 30.26 -23.30
N GLU A 82 -3.41 31.17 -22.89
CA GLU A 82 -3.58 32.58 -23.10
C GLU A 82 -3.53 32.95 -24.59
N PRO A 83 -2.47 32.64 -25.36
CA PRO A 83 -2.46 32.90 -26.80
C PRO A 83 -3.53 32.11 -27.55
N LEU A 84 -3.80 30.85 -27.14
CA LEU A 84 -4.78 29.97 -27.78
C LEU A 84 -6.23 30.51 -27.68
N ARG A 85 -6.58 31.18 -26.58
CA ARG A 85 -7.90 31.82 -26.41
C ARG A 85 -8.12 33.03 -27.27
N LYS A 86 -7.05 33.70 -27.72
CA LYS A 86 -7.11 34.86 -28.60
C LYS A 86 -7.34 34.49 -30.07
N MET A 87 -7.18 33.20 -30.41
CA MET A 87 -7.38 32.67 -31.75
C MET A 87 -8.85 32.36 -32.01
N GLU A 88 -9.27 32.50 -33.27
CA GLU A 88 -10.54 31.94 -33.71
C GLU A 88 -10.54 30.42 -33.64
N GLU A 89 -11.69 29.81 -33.38
CA GLU A 89 -11.82 28.37 -33.19
C GLU A 89 -11.21 27.53 -34.34
N PRO A 90 -11.44 27.84 -35.64
CA PRO A 90 -10.85 27.07 -36.73
C PRO A 90 -9.31 27.15 -36.75
N GLU A 91 -8.74 28.29 -36.42
CA GLU A 91 -7.30 28.52 -36.38
C GLU A 91 -6.66 27.71 -35.24
N ARG A 92 -7.24 27.80 -34.05
CA ARG A 92 -6.83 27.05 -32.87
C ARG A 92 -6.89 25.52 -33.12
N ASN A 93 -7.97 25.03 -33.73
CA ASN A 93 -8.12 23.62 -34.04
C ASN A 93 -7.08 23.16 -35.08
N ALA A 94 -6.69 24.00 -36.03
CA ALA A 94 -5.59 23.70 -36.97
C ALA A 94 -4.25 23.53 -36.25
N VAL A 95 -3.98 24.36 -35.22
CA VAL A 95 -2.77 24.18 -34.36
C VAL A 95 -2.83 22.84 -33.64
N PHE A 96 -3.97 22.47 -33.04
CA PHE A 96 -4.11 21.20 -32.33
C PHE A 96 -3.92 19.98 -33.23
N VAL A 97 -4.52 20.00 -34.43
CA VAL A 97 -4.34 18.92 -35.43
C VAL A 97 -2.87 18.81 -35.82
N SER A 98 -2.25 19.95 -36.18
CA SER A 98 -0.84 19.98 -36.57
C SER A 98 0.09 19.47 -35.45
N LEU A 99 -0.21 19.83 -34.20
CA LEU A 99 0.56 19.38 -33.04
C LEU A 99 0.42 17.87 -32.82
N ALA A 100 -0.83 17.33 -32.88
CA ALA A 100 -1.09 15.91 -32.72
C ALA A 100 -0.35 15.08 -33.77
N ASP A 101 -0.43 15.49 -35.05
CA ASP A 101 0.26 14.85 -36.17
C ASP A 101 1.79 14.89 -35.99
N THR A 102 2.31 16.02 -35.55
CA THR A 102 3.75 16.20 -35.34
C THR A 102 4.25 15.34 -34.16
N LEU A 103 3.57 15.35 -33.04
CA LEU A 103 3.94 14.52 -31.89
C LEU A 103 3.89 13.05 -32.26
N GLN A 104 2.89 12.61 -33.02
CA GLN A 104 2.81 11.23 -33.49
C GLN A 104 3.97 10.87 -34.43
N GLN A 105 4.38 11.77 -35.35
CA GLN A 105 5.52 11.57 -36.22
C GLN A 105 6.85 11.50 -35.46
N LEU A 106 6.97 12.22 -34.37
CA LEU A 106 8.13 12.22 -33.48
C LEU A 106 8.11 11.07 -32.45
N GLY A 107 7.18 10.12 -32.58
CA GLY A 107 7.10 8.95 -31.70
C GLY A 107 6.33 9.18 -30.38
N VAL A 108 5.67 10.33 -30.22
CA VAL A 108 4.84 10.67 -29.05
C VAL A 108 3.36 10.50 -29.41
N PRO A 109 2.69 9.37 -29.08
CA PRO A 109 1.34 9.06 -29.52
C PRO A 109 0.27 9.90 -28.81
N THR A 110 0.13 11.17 -29.19
CA THR A 110 -0.82 12.11 -28.61
C THR A 110 -2.06 12.25 -29.50
N LYS A 111 -3.23 11.89 -28.95
CA LYS A 111 -4.52 12.01 -29.67
C LYS A 111 -5.03 13.45 -29.65
N LEU A 112 -5.61 13.93 -30.77
CA LEU A 112 -6.26 15.24 -30.85
C LEU A 112 -7.29 15.44 -29.72
N SER A 113 -8.13 14.42 -29.46
CA SER A 113 -9.14 14.49 -28.41
C SER A 113 -8.56 14.69 -26.99
N LEU A 114 -7.32 14.28 -26.75
CA LEU A 114 -6.62 14.55 -25.49
C LEU A 114 -6.23 16.03 -25.41
N ILE A 115 -5.69 16.60 -26.50
CA ILE A 115 -5.32 18.02 -26.55
C ILE A 115 -6.55 18.90 -26.32
N GLU A 116 -7.66 18.61 -26.99
CA GLU A 116 -8.94 19.34 -26.81
C GLU A 116 -9.46 19.25 -25.38
N LYS A 117 -9.44 18.03 -24.80
CA LYS A 117 -9.86 17.80 -23.41
C LYS A 117 -8.97 18.56 -22.42
N ARG A 118 -7.65 18.56 -22.61
CA ARG A 118 -6.69 19.29 -21.77
C ARG A 118 -6.85 20.79 -21.92
N TYR A 119 -7.09 21.32 -23.12
CA TYR A 119 -7.36 22.74 -23.32
C TYR A 119 -8.61 23.20 -22.56
N ALA A 120 -9.65 22.39 -22.50
CA ALA A 120 -10.91 22.66 -21.80
C ALA A 120 -10.85 22.36 -20.30
N ASP A 121 -9.74 21.85 -19.78
CA ASP A 121 -9.63 21.40 -18.39
C ASP A 121 -9.59 22.57 -17.41
N LEU A 122 -10.66 22.73 -16.63
CA LEU A 122 -10.82 23.80 -15.66
C LEU A 122 -10.07 23.56 -14.32
N ARG A 123 -9.43 22.42 -14.15
CA ARG A 123 -8.62 22.12 -12.97
C ARG A 123 -7.38 23.01 -12.89
N TYR A 124 -6.84 23.40 -14.04
CA TYR A 124 -5.70 24.28 -14.15
C TYR A 124 -6.15 25.75 -14.19
N ALA A 125 -5.45 26.62 -13.46
CA ALA A 125 -5.72 28.07 -13.53
C ALA A 125 -5.51 28.62 -14.96
N PRO A 126 -6.17 29.73 -15.36
CA PRO A 126 -6.10 30.24 -16.74
C PRO A 126 -4.69 30.55 -17.25
N GLN A 127 -3.76 30.92 -16.36
CA GLN A 127 -2.36 31.27 -16.65
C GLN A 127 -1.38 30.11 -16.40
N GLU A 128 -1.90 28.94 -16.02
CA GLU A 128 -1.11 27.75 -15.77
C GLU A 128 -0.95 26.95 -17.07
N TYR A 129 0.24 26.41 -17.27
CA TYR A 129 0.51 25.56 -18.42
C TYR A 129 -0.11 24.18 -18.20
N VAL A 130 -0.82 23.68 -19.21
CA VAL A 130 -1.55 22.42 -19.13
C VAL A 130 -0.77 21.34 -19.87
N PRO A 131 -0.24 20.31 -19.17
CA PRO A 131 0.56 19.27 -19.80
C PRO A 131 -0.29 18.40 -20.74
N ILE A 132 0.28 18.06 -21.91
CA ILE A 132 -0.32 17.20 -22.93
C ILE A 132 0.52 15.97 -23.29
N ALA A 133 1.85 16.07 -23.13
CA ALA A 133 2.77 14.97 -23.32
C ALA A 133 3.96 15.15 -22.37
N ASP A 134 4.29 14.11 -21.66
CA ASP A 134 5.39 14.07 -20.71
C ASP A 134 6.45 13.08 -21.22
N ASP A 135 7.65 13.17 -20.66
CA ASP A 135 8.78 12.29 -20.96
C ASP A 135 9.11 12.21 -22.47
N VAL A 136 9.08 13.36 -23.12
CA VAL A 136 9.37 13.43 -24.56
C VAL A 136 10.88 13.49 -24.80
N ASP A 137 11.31 12.88 -25.91
CA ASP A 137 12.71 12.90 -26.33
C ASP A 137 13.20 14.35 -26.57
N PRO A 138 14.45 14.69 -26.23
CA PRO A 138 15.01 16.02 -26.48
C PRO A 138 14.89 16.52 -27.93
N SER A 139 14.78 15.64 -28.92
CA SER A 139 14.52 16.01 -30.29
C SER A 139 13.16 16.67 -30.49
N VAL A 140 12.16 16.33 -29.68
CA VAL A 140 10.83 16.97 -29.70
C VAL A 140 10.92 18.40 -29.18
N GLU A 141 11.68 18.65 -28.10
CA GLU A 141 11.96 20.00 -27.58
C GLU A 141 12.58 20.85 -28.68
N ILE A 142 13.66 20.36 -29.30
CA ILE A 142 14.36 21.10 -30.36
C ILE A 142 13.42 21.37 -31.53
N TYR A 143 12.68 20.37 -32.01
CA TYR A 143 11.79 20.50 -33.15
C TYR A 143 10.68 21.57 -32.92
N LEU A 144 10.03 21.56 -31.75
CA LEU A 144 8.97 22.49 -31.40
C LEU A 144 9.50 23.90 -31.15
N MET A 145 10.66 24.02 -30.47
CA MET A 145 11.27 25.33 -30.20
C MET A 145 11.76 26.04 -31.48
N GLU A 146 12.35 25.30 -32.43
CA GLU A 146 12.76 25.84 -33.70
C GLU A 146 11.59 26.33 -34.57
N ARG A 147 10.37 25.87 -34.30
CA ARG A 147 9.15 26.14 -35.06
C ARG A 147 8.05 26.75 -34.22
N ALA A 148 8.42 27.49 -33.17
CA ALA A 148 7.48 28.09 -32.22
C ALA A 148 6.44 28.99 -32.89
N ASP A 149 6.80 29.62 -34.03
CA ASP A 149 5.87 30.40 -34.85
C ASP A 149 4.75 29.57 -35.49
N ARG A 150 4.94 28.27 -35.69
CA ARG A 150 3.94 27.31 -36.21
C ARG A 150 3.04 26.72 -35.10
N TYR A 151 3.50 26.79 -33.87
CA TYR A 151 2.85 26.20 -32.70
C TYR A 151 2.60 27.27 -31.60
N PRO A 152 1.87 28.37 -31.90
CA PRO A 152 1.59 29.38 -30.90
C PRO A 152 0.80 28.82 -29.73
N GLY A 153 1.20 29.15 -28.52
CA GLY A 153 0.61 28.59 -27.30
C GLY A 153 1.04 27.17 -26.95
N ILE A 154 2.09 26.66 -27.61
CA ILE A 154 2.73 25.41 -27.20
C ILE A 154 4.03 25.75 -26.50
N ILE A 155 4.17 25.24 -25.28
CA ILE A 155 5.33 25.45 -24.41
C ILE A 155 6.01 24.12 -24.18
N VAL A 156 7.32 24.10 -24.20
CA VAL A 156 8.12 22.97 -23.77
C VAL A 156 8.85 23.38 -22.50
N GLU A 157 8.62 22.65 -21.45
CA GLU A 157 9.19 22.92 -20.14
C GLU A 157 9.81 21.67 -19.52
N ARG A 158 10.68 21.86 -18.53
CA ARG A 158 11.28 20.75 -17.80
C ARG A 158 10.61 20.67 -16.43
N LYS A 159 9.98 19.52 -16.17
CA LYS A 159 9.31 19.22 -14.89
C LYS A 159 9.94 18.00 -14.24
N ALA A 160 9.89 17.96 -12.91
CA ALA A 160 10.23 16.76 -12.17
C ALA A 160 9.07 15.77 -12.26
N ILE A 161 9.29 14.62 -12.88
CA ILE A 161 8.33 13.51 -12.93
C ILE A 161 8.81 12.34 -12.07
N ARG A 162 7.88 11.54 -11.56
CA ARG A 162 8.18 10.39 -10.73
C ARG A 162 8.77 9.26 -11.56
N SER A 163 9.92 8.74 -11.16
CA SER A 163 10.65 7.65 -11.82
C SER A 163 10.76 6.44 -10.91
N TYR A 164 10.60 5.25 -11.49
CA TYR A 164 10.68 3.95 -10.84
C TYR A 164 11.78 3.11 -11.51
N PRO A 165 13.06 3.29 -11.14
CA PRO A 165 14.20 2.68 -11.83
C PRO A 165 14.14 1.15 -11.91
N TYR A 166 13.47 0.49 -10.99
CA TYR A 166 13.30 -0.96 -10.94
C TYR A 166 11.97 -1.44 -11.56
N GLY A 167 11.19 -0.57 -12.20
CA GLY A 167 9.92 -0.91 -12.85
C GLY A 167 8.88 -1.42 -11.87
N ASN A 168 8.35 -2.62 -12.10
CA ASN A 168 7.30 -3.26 -11.30
C ASN A 168 7.78 -3.78 -9.93
N LEU A 169 9.10 -3.78 -9.67
CA LEU A 169 9.66 -4.32 -8.43
C LEU A 169 9.21 -3.51 -7.22
N ALA A 170 8.73 -4.19 -6.19
CA ALA A 170 8.18 -3.63 -4.96
C ALA A 170 6.98 -2.68 -5.15
N ALA A 171 6.30 -2.71 -6.31
CA ALA A 171 5.24 -1.77 -6.67
C ALA A 171 4.13 -1.66 -5.62
N HIS A 172 3.69 -2.78 -5.05
CA HIS A 172 2.64 -2.79 -4.02
C HIS A 172 3.05 -2.10 -2.72
N LEU A 173 4.34 -2.17 -2.39
CA LEU A 173 4.89 -1.52 -1.21
C LEU A 173 5.16 -0.04 -1.47
N LEU A 174 5.83 0.28 -2.58
CA LEU A 174 6.14 1.65 -2.97
C LEU A 174 4.87 2.45 -3.24
N GLY A 175 3.91 1.83 -3.92
CA GLY A 175 2.71 2.49 -4.39
C GLY A 175 2.97 3.30 -5.65
N TYR A 176 2.12 4.25 -5.92
CA TYR A 176 2.18 5.10 -7.11
C TYR A 176 1.64 6.49 -6.84
N VAL A 177 1.95 7.43 -7.70
CA VAL A 177 1.43 8.79 -7.69
C VAL A 177 0.37 8.98 -8.77
N GLY A 178 -0.47 10.00 -8.60
CA GLY A 178 -1.47 10.39 -9.58
C GLY A 178 -2.11 11.70 -9.21
N GLU A 179 -2.80 12.35 -10.15
CA GLU A 179 -3.49 13.61 -9.91
C GLU A 179 -4.53 13.51 -8.79
N ILE A 180 -4.59 14.50 -7.92
CA ILE A 180 -5.59 14.61 -6.86
C ILE A 180 -6.98 14.79 -7.48
N ASN A 181 -7.97 14.03 -7.00
CA ASN A 181 -9.36 14.22 -7.40
C ASN A 181 -10.10 15.15 -6.43
N GLU A 182 -11.30 15.59 -6.81
CA GLU A 182 -12.10 16.54 -6.02
C GLU A 182 -12.41 16.04 -4.60
N LYS A 183 -12.69 14.74 -4.44
CA LYS A 183 -12.97 14.13 -3.14
C LYS A 183 -11.72 14.13 -2.25
N GLU A 184 -10.59 13.72 -2.79
CA GLU A 184 -9.31 13.72 -2.08
C GLU A 184 -8.86 15.13 -1.72
N LEU A 185 -9.13 16.12 -2.60
CA LEU A 185 -8.85 17.52 -2.34
C LEU A 185 -9.63 18.03 -1.12
N VAL A 186 -10.94 17.79 -1.08
CA VAL A 186 -11.80 18.19 0.04
C VAL A 186 -11.41 17.47 1.33
N GLU A 187 -11.10 16.16 1.28
CA GLU A 187 -10.63 15.39 2.44
C GLU A 187 -9.32 15.94 3.02
N ARG A 188 -8.50 16.58 2.19
CA ARG A 188 -7.23 17.23 2.60
C ARG A 188 -7.37 18.72 2.92
N GLY A 189 -8.60 19.24 2.97
CA GLY A 189 -8.89 20.65 3.33
C GLY A 189 -8.68 21.64 2.20
N GLY A 190 -8.49 21.18 0.96
CA GLY A 190 -8.42 22.02 -0.23
C GLY A 190 -9.80 22.55 -0.65
N GLN A 191 -9.80 23.62 -1.46
CA GLN A 191 -11.03 24.27 -1.95
C GLN A 191 -11.27 23.92 -3.42
N LEU A 192 -12.53 23.65 -3.75
CA LEU A 192 -12.94 23.45 -5.14
C LEU A 192 -13.00 24.78 -5.90
N PRO A 193 -12.60 24.84 -7.18
CA PRO A 193 -12.75 26.01 -8.02
C PRO A 193 -14.21 26.45 -8.06
N GLY A 194 -14.47 27.77 -7.80
CA GLY A 194 -15.80 28.33 -7.80
C GLY A 194 -16.58 28.23 -6.49
N SER A 195 -16.02 27.68 -5.41
CA SER A 195 -16.62 27.71 -4.08
C SER A 195 -16.40 29.04 -3.32
N GLU A 196 -15.95 30.08 -3.97
CA GLU A 196 -15.84 31.41 -3.39
C GLU A 196 -17.21 32.00 -3.12
N ASN A 197 -17.87 31.58 -2.04
CA ASN A 197 -18.90 32.38 -1.41
C ASN A 197 -18.96 32.15 0.09
N SER A 198 -18.75 33.27 0.79
CA SER A 198 -19.07 33.54 2.21
C SER A 198 -18.26 32.78 3.27
N SER A 199 -17.14 33.37 3.69
CA SER A 199 -17.06 33.86 5.08
C SER A 199 -15.77 34.65 5.32
N THR A 200 -15.82 35.93 5.09
CA THR A 200 -15.01 36.90 5.86
C THR A 200 -15.55 36.88 7.29
N THR A 201 -14.97 36.07 8.16
CA THR A 201 -15.10 36.25 9.61
C THR A 201 -13.70 36.30 10.19
N ALA A 202 -13.43 37.46 10.77
CA ALA A 202 -12.26 37.79 11.55
C ALA A 202 -12.04 36.75 12.68
N PRO A 203 -10.82 36.58 13.17
CA PRO A 203 -10.52 35.59 14.22
C PRO A 203 -11.16 35.98 15.52
N THR A 204 -12.18 35.24 15.93
CA THR A 204 -12.75 35.35 17.27
C THR A 204 -11.98 34.38 18.19
N THR A 205 -11.25 34.97 19.10
CA THR A 205 -10.61 34.29 20.23
C THR A 205 -11.68 33.65 21.12
N THR A 206 -11.74 32.33 21.19
CA THR A 206 -12.46 31.62 22.23
C THR A 206 -11.59 30.50 22.81
N ALA A 207 -11.59 30.47 24.14
CA ALA A 207 -10.79 29.61 25.01
C ALA A 207 -11.16 28.10 24.89
N PRO A 208 -10.30 27.19 25.39
CA PRO A 208 -10.31 25.78 25.05
C PRO A 208 -11.37 25.00 25.80
N THR A 209 -12.18 24.23 25.08
CA THR A 209 -13.02 23.17 25.65
C THR A 209 -12.27 21.85 25.51
N THR A 210 -11.96 21.24 26.62
CA THR A 210 -11.34 19.92 26.80
C THR A 210 -12.22 18.83 26.22
N THR A 211 -11.74 18.17 25.16
CA THR A 211 -12.16 16.82 24.79
C THR A 211 -10.92 15.95 24.61
N ALA A 212 -10.98 14.75 25.19
CA ALA A 212 -9.88 13.82 25.31
C ALA A 212 -9.32 13.37 23.96
N PRO A 213 -8.00 13.10 23.88
CA PRO A 213 -7.34 12.76 22.63
C PRO A 213 -7.53 11.28 22.28
N SER A 214 -8.02 11.02 21.07
CA SER A 214 -7.83 9.73 20.42
C SER A 214 -6.36 9.67 19.95
N THR A 215 -5.56 8.91 20.63
CA THR A 215 -4.15 8.69 20.32
C THR A 215 -4.00 7.81 19.08
N SER A 216 -3.68 8.43 17.95
CA SER A 216 -2.95 7.78 16.86
C SER A 216 -1.46 8.04 17.11
N PRO A 217 -0.61 7.00 17.17
CA PRO A 217 0.81 7.20 17.40
C PRO A 217 1.50 7.61 16.10
N GLY A 218 2.17 8.75 16.13
CA GLY A 218 3.25 9.06 15.22
C GLY A 218 3.07 10.20 14.22
N SER A 219 2.80 11.42 14.69
CA SER A 219 3.18 12.61 13.93
C SER A 219 3.78 13.66 14.87
N SER A 220 5.08 13.54 15.13
CA SER A 220 5.85 14.70 15.57
C SER A 220 6.33 15.44 14.33
N SER A 221 5.44 16.25 13.76
CA SER A 221 5.77 17.13 12.65
C SER A 221 6.60 18.31 13.14
N GLY A 222 7.79 18.47 12.59
CA GLY A 222 8.48 19.76 12.61
C GLY A 222 7.59 20.82 11.95
N ALA A 223 7.75 22.09 12.30
CA ALA A 223 6.94 23.22 11.83
C ALA A 223 6.81 23.33 10.28
N ASP A 224 7.62 22.60 9.53
CA ASP A 224 7.67 22.59 8.06
C ASP A 224 6.69 21.57 7.42
N SER A 225 6.30 20.50 8.13
CA SER A 225 5.42 19.46 7.60
C SER A 225 3.93 19.90 7.56
N GLY A 226 3.53 20.84 8.41
CA GLY A 226 2.18 21.41 8.41
C GLY A 226 1.84 22.14 7.11
N THR A 227 2.81 22.83 6.52
CA THR A 227 2.62 23.61 5.28
C THR A 227 2.55 22.70 4.05
N ARG A 228 3.17 21.52 4.08
CA ARG A 228 3.15 20.55 2.97
C ARG A 228 1.80 19.90 2.74
N LEU A 229 0.92 19.87 3.75
CA LEU A 229 -0.37 19.17 3.68
C LEU A 229 -1.57 20.09 3.46
N THR A 230 -1.42 21.41 3.43
CA THR A 230 -2.54 22.36 3.45
C THR A 230 -2.83 23.04 2.11
N ASP A 231 -1.89 23.02 1.16
CA ASP A 231 -2.00 23.78 -0.10
C ASP A 231 -2.18 22.86 -1.32
N TYR A 232 -3.09 21.88 -1.23
CA TYR A 232 -3.43 21.05 -2.39
C TYR A 232 -4.36 21.77 -3.36
N ARG A 233 -4.15 21.53 -4.65
CA ARG A 233 -4.96 22.03 -5.75
C ARG A 233 -5.32 20.90 -6.69
N LEU A 234 -6.38 21.08 -7.46
CA LEU A 234 -6.67 20.15 -8.56
C LEU A 234 -5.51 20.22 -9.58
N GLY A 235 -5.05 19.04 -9.99
CA GLY A 235 -3.87 18.90 -10.85
C GLY A 235 -2.60 18.52 -10.10
N ASP A 236 -2.52 18.77 -8.78
CA ASP A 236 -1.37 18.34 -7.97
C ASP A 236 -1.21 16.80 -7.99
N SER A 237 0.04 16.34 -8.01
CA SER A 237 0.37 14.93 -7.88
C SER A 237 0.44 14.52 -6.42
N ILE A 238 -0.28 13.44 -6.06
CA ILE A 238 -0.28 12.87 -4.72
C ILE A 238 -0.01 11.37 -4.73
N GLY A 239 0.49 10.83 -3.62
CA GLY A 239 0.59 9.39 -3.41
C GLY A 239 -0.79 8.73 -3.30
N LYS A 240 -1.04 7.69 -4.11
CA LYS A 240 -2.32 6.97 -4.18
C LYS A 240 -2.30 5.64 -3.41
N GLY A 241 -1.14 5.03 -3.24
CA GLY A 241 -0.96 3.76 -2.57
C GLY A 241 0.38 3.63 -1.87
N GLY A 242 0.58 2.57 -1.11
CA GLY A 242 1.85 2.20 -0.51
C GLY A 242 2.54 3.28 0.32
N VAL A 243 3.86 3.32 0.25
CA VAL A 243 4.72 4.32 0.91
C VAL A 243 4.45 5.72 0.37
N GLU A 244 4.23 5.88 -0.96
CA GLU A 244 3.90 7.17 -1.57
C GLU A 244 2.71 7.85 -0.88
N ARG A 245 1.65 7.09 -0.57
CA ARG A 245 0.47 7.61 0.13
C ARG A 245 0.71 7.79 1.62
N SER A 246 1.36 6.83 2.27
CA SER A 246 1.46 6.80 3.72
C SER A 246 2.46 7.83 4.25
N TYR A 247 3.46 8.18 3.43
CA TYR A 247 4.50 9.16 3.74
C TYR A 247 4.40 10.42 2.85
N GLU A 248 3.20 10.73 2.34
CA GLU A 248 2.93 11.91 1.53
C GLU A 248 3.46 13.19 2.18
N ALA A 249 3.31 13.34 3.50
CA ALA A 249 3.74 14.53 4.24
C ALA A 249 5.25 14.75 4.22
N ASP A 250 6.03 13.66 4.18
CA ASP A 250 7.49 13.72 4.10
C ASP A 250 7.93 13.86 2.62
N LEU A 251 7.34 13.07 1.72
CA LEU A 251 7.73 12.99 0.32
C LEU A 251 7.35 14.21 -0.51
N ARG A 252 6.23 14.88 -0.21
CA ARG A 252 5.76 16.03 -0.98
C ARG A 252 6.74 17.20 -0.84
N ALA A 253 7.10 17.81 -1.96
CA ALA A 253 7.84 19.07 -1.99
C ALA A 253 7.00 20.22 -1.41
N VAL A 254 7.65 21.27 -0.89
CA VAL A 254 6.98 22.54 -0.67
C VAL A 254 6.90 23.26 -2.02
N PRO A 255 5.69 23.58 -2.53
CA PRO A 255 5.56 24.24 -3.82
C PRO A 255 6.30 25.56 -3.88
N GLY A 256 6.88 25.87 -5.02
CA GLY A 256 7.34 27.20 -5.35
C GLY A 256 6.17 28.14 -5.66
N GLU A 257 6.42 29.42 -5.63
CA GLU A 257 5.42 30.44 -5.93
C GLU A 257 6.00 31.46 -6.91
N ARG A 258 5.33 31.63 -8.04
CA ARG A 258 5.62 32.71 -9.00
C ARG A 258 4.46 33.70 -8.96
N THR A 259 4.72 34.88 -8.41
CA THR A 259 3.75 35.96 -8.37
C THR A 259 3.88 36.78 -9.64
N ILE A 260 2.82 36.88 -10.45
CA ILE A 260 2.77 37.59 -11.70
C ILE A 260 1.76 38.73 -11.66
N GLU A 261 2.04 39.82 -12.40
CA GLU A 261 1.06 40.87 -12.68
C GLU A 261 0.42 40.61 -14.05
N VAL A 262 -0.92 40.66 -14.08
CA VAL A 262 -1.70 40.54 -15.32
C VAL A 262 -2.52 41.81 -15.58
N ASN A 263 -2.78 42.11 -16.86
CA ASN A 263 -3.66 43.20 -17.24
C ASN A 263 -5.15 42.79 -17.12
N ALA A 264 -6.06 43.72 -17.43
CA ALA A 264 -7.50 43.48 -17.40
C ALA A 264 -8.00 42.39 -18.39
N LYS A 265 -7.17 41.98 -19.35
CA LYS A 265 -7.45 40.89 -20.30
C LYS A 265 -6.87 39.55 -19.84
N GLY A 266 -6.07 39.55 -18.77
CA GLY A 266 -5.38 38.39 -18.24
C GLY A 266 -3.98 38.17 -18.83
N ASP A 267 -3.47 39.10 -19.65
CA ASP A 267 -2.13 38.97 -20.24
C ASP A 267 -1.06 39.26 -19.19
N LEU A 268 0.05 38.52 -19.22
CA LEU A 268 1.21 38.73 -18.35
C LEU A 268 1.83 40.11 -18.59
N VAL A 269 1.98 40.90 -17.54
CA VAL A 269 2.63 42.22 -17.56
C VAL A 269 4.04 42.12 -17.00
N ASP A 270 4.20 41.48 -15.82
CA ASP A 270 5.50 41.37 -15.14
C ASP A 270 5.50 40.18 -14.17
N VAL A 271 6.72 39.74 -13.80
CA VAL A 271 6.95 38.73 -12.74
C VAL A 271 7.41 39.46 -11.49
N LEU A 272 6.54 39.58 -10.50
CA LEU A 272 6.78 40.38 -9.30
C LEU A 272 7.68 39.67 -8.30
N SER A 273 7.55 38.36 -8.16
CA SER A 273 8.42 37.54 -7.27
C SER A 273 8.48 36.09 -7.74
N LEU A 274 9.60 35.44 -7.40
CA LEU A 274 9.85 34.02 -7.63
C LEU A 274 10.38 33.40 -6.35
N LYS A 275 9.67 32.41 -5.84
CA LYS A 275 10.11 31.56 -4.72
C LYS A 275 10.26 30.14 -5.23
N SER A 276 11.49 29.66 -5.23
CA SER A 276 11.79 28.29 -5.70
C SER A 276 11.12 27.23 -4.81
N PRO A 277 10.70 26.09 -5.38
CA PRO A 277 10.18 25.00 -4.59
C PRO A 277 11.29 24.38 -3.68
N VAL A 278 10.86 23.77 -2.57
CA VAL A 278 11.75 23.00 -1.69
C VAL A 278 11.48 21.52 -1.89
N VAL A 279 12.53 20.77 -2.15
CA VAL A 279 12.48 19.31 -2.37
C VAL A 279 11.85 18.58 -1.18
N GLY A 280 11.12 17.50 -1.43
CA GLY A 280 10.60 16.59 -0.41
C GLY A 280 11.72 15.88 0.36
N ASP A 281 11.35 15.30 1.51
CA ASP A 281 12.31 14.54 2.32
C ASP A 281 12.42 13.10 1.80
N ASP A 282 13.60 12.52 1.86
CA ASP A 282 13.90 11.16 1.44
C ASP A 282 13.45 10.16 2.51
N ILE A 283 12.84 9.06 2.08
CA ILE A 283 12.39 7.95 2.94
C ILE A 283 13.32 6.76 2.76
N TRP A 284 13.89 6.29 3.86
CA TRP A 284 14.71 5.08 3.88
C TRP A 284 13.91 3.91 4.41
N LEU A 285 13.72 2.91 3.57
CA LEU A 285 12.94 1.73 3.90
C LEU A 285 13.76 0.71 4.72
N THR A 286 13.05 -0.23 5.32
CA THR A 286 13.62 -1.43 5.92
C THR A 286 13.89 -2.53 4.89
N ILE A 287 13.28 -2.40 3.69
CA ILE A 287 13.35 -3.37 2.60
C ILE A 287 14.77 -3.50 2.07
N ASP A 288 15.19 -4.73 1.82
CA ASP A 288 16.33 -5.06 0.98
C ASP A 288 15.81 -5.38 -0.43
N ILE A 289 16.15 -4.52 -1.39
CA ILE A 289 15.60 -4.65 -2.75
C ILE A 289 16.08 -5.91 -3.46
N ASP A 290 17.24 -6.43 -3.11
CA ASP A 290 17.77 -7.67 -3.69
C ASP A 290 16.96 -8.87 -3.20
N LEU A 291 16.61 -8.88 -1.91
CA LEU A 291 15.73 -9.89 -1.33
C LEU A 291 14.30 -9.78 -1.88
N GLN A 292 13.80 -8.58 -2.03
CA GLN A 292 12.49 -8.31 -2.63
C GLN A 292 12.41 -8.87 -4.06
N ALA A 293 13.40 -8.56 -4.89
CA ALA A 293 13.48 -9.04 -6.27
C ALA A 293 13.54 -10.59 -6.34
N HIS A 294 14.31 -11.18 -5.44
CA HIS A 294 14.42 -12.63 -5.35
C HIS A 294 13.08 -13.27 -4.96
N ALA A 295 12.39 -12.72 -3.96
CA ALA A 295 11.10 -13.22 -3.49
C ALA A 295 10.00 -13.07 -4.56
N GLU A 296 9.90 -11.91 -5.23
CA GLU A 296 8.91 -11.68 -6.29
C GLU A 296 9.12 -12.60 -7.49
N ARG A 297 10.36 -12.74 -7.94
CA ARG A 297 10.70 -13.63 -9.07
C ARG A 297 10.32 -15.08 -8.79
N LEU A 298 10.65 -15.60 -7.61
CA LEU A 298 10.33 -16.99 -7.23
C LEU A 298 8.83 -17.18 -7.02
N LEU A 299 8.13 -16.21 -6.44
CA LEU A 299 6.69 -16.26 -6.27
C LEU A 299 5.98 -16.29 -7.63
N ALA A 300 6.35 -15.38 -8.53
CA ALA A 300 5.78 -15.31 -9.88
C ALA A 300 6.02 -16.60 -10.67
N ALA A 301 7.26 -17.12 -10.67
CA ALA A 301 7.62 -18.35 -11.34
C ALA A 301 6.82 -19.54 -10.79
N LYS A 302 6.68 -19.64 -9.44
CA LYS A 302 5.91 -20.73 -8.81
C LYS A 302 4.43 -20.67 -9.16
N ILE A 303 3.82 -19.49 -9.17
CA ILE A 303 2.42 -19.32 -9.55
C ILE A 303 2.19 -19.69 -11.02
N GLN A 304 3.10 -19.29 -11.90
CA GLN A 304 3.02 -19.65 -13.33
C GLN A 304 3.14 -21.17 -13.54
N ASP A 305 4.08 -21.82 -12.85
CA ASP A 305 4.27 -23.28 -12.88
C ASP A 305 3.01 -24.04 -12.42
N LEU A 306 2.31 -23.53 -11.40
CA LEU A 306 1.09 -24.17 -10.88
C LEU A 306 -0.11 -24.06 -11.82
N ARG A 307 -0.20 -22.98 -12.58
CA ARG A 307 -1.39 -22.70 -13.42
C ARG A 307 -1.62 -23.77 -14.49
N GLY A 308 -2.82 -24.29 -14.50
CA GLY A 308 -3.22 -25.37 -15.43
C GLY A 308 -2.96 -26.77 -14.92
N GLY A 309 -2.20 -26.94 -13.82
CA GLY A 309 -2.03 -28.19 -13.09
C GLY A 309 -3.29 -28.62 -12.34
N ARG A 310 -3.19 -29.75 -11.66
CA ARG A 310 -4.23 -30.28 -10.76
C ARG A 310 -3.58 -30.80 -9.48
N ASP A 311 -4.31 -30.67 -8.37
CA ASP A 311 -3.92 -31.28 -7.11
C ASP A 311 -4.23 -32.80 -7.11
N LYS A 312 -3.83 -33.48 -6.03
CA LYS A 312 -4.09 -34.91 -5.84
C LYS A 312 -5.57 -35.30 -5.80
N ASP A 313 -6.43 -34.35 -5.49
CA ASP A 313 -7.89 -34.51 -5.45
C ASP A 313 -8.54 -34.13 -6.79
N ASN A 314 -7.73 -33.94 -7.85
CA ASN A 314 -8.10 -33.56 -9.21
C ASN A 314 -8.74 -32.17 -9.34
N ASN A 315 -8.62 -31.28 -8.34
CA ASN A 315 -9.04 -29.89 -8.46
C ASN A 315 -8.02 -29.11 -9.32
N ARG A 316 -8.54 -28.18 -10.14
CA ARG A 316 -7.67 -27.33 -10.95
C ARG A 316 -6.91 -26.33 -10.07
N LEU A 317 -5.61 -26.22 -10.29
CA LEU A 317 -4.77 -25.20 -9.68
C LEU A 317 -4.87 -23.92 -10.49
N ASN A 318 -5.50 -22.90 -9.93
CA ASN A 318 -5.63 -21.59 -10.59
C ASN A 318 -4.53 -20.63 -10.12
N ALA A 319 -4.13 -20.70 -8.86
CA ALA A 319 -3.15 -19.81 -8.24
C ALA A 319 -3.30 -18.35 -8.71
N PRO A 320 -4.46 -17.70 -8.46
CA PRO A 320 -4.76 -16.40 -9.05
C PRO A 320 -3.84 -15.29 -8.52
N GLN A 321 -3.40 -15.41 -7.28
CA GLN A 321 -2.52 -14.47 -6.59
C GLN A 321 -1.62 -15.19 -5.59
N GLY A 322 -0.70 -14.46 -4.98
CA GLY A 322 0.13 -14.97 -3.90
C GLY A 322 0.91 -13.87 -3.20
N SER A 323 1.50 -14.20 -2.06
CA SER A 323 2.31 -13.26 -1.30
C SER A 323 3.41 -13.93 -0.49
N VAL A 324 4.49 -13.19 -0.30
CA VAL A 324 5.61 -13.53 0.58
C VAL A 324 5.92 -12.32 1.44
N VAL A 325 6.03 -12.52 2.75
CA VAL A 325 6.50 -11.48 3.68
C VAL A 325 7.66 -12.02 4.48
N ILE A 326 8.72 -11.24 4.58
CA ILE A 326 9.93 -11.57 5.37
C ILE A 326 10.15 -10.45 6.37
N GLU A 327 10.26 -10.83 7.64
CA GLU A 327 10.40 -9.93 8.79
C GLU A 327 11.62 -10.30 9.61
N ASP A 328 12.34 -9.30 10.15
CA ASP A 328 13.36 -9.50 11.17
C ASP A 328 12.68 -9.64 12.54
N PRO A 329 12.74 -10.82 13.18
CA PRO A 329 12.06 -11.06 14.45
C PRO A 329 12.60 -10.20 15.62
N GLN A 330 13.81 -9.65 15.48
CA GLN A 330 14.47 -8.94 16.58
C GLN A 330 14.03 -7.47 16.71
N ASN A 331 13.37 -6.93 15.68
CA ASN A 331 13.00 -5.51 15.65
C ASN A 331 11.70 -5.21 14.87
N GLY A 332 11.08 -6.20 14.21
CA GLY A 332 9.86 -6.05 13.42
C GLY A 332 10.06 -5.39 12.05
N GLN A 333 11.32 -5.23 11.58
CA GLN A 333 11.59 -4.68 10.26
C GLN A 333 11.14 -5.64 9.15
N ILE A 334 10.31 -5.14 8.24
CA ILE A 334 9.96 -5.89 7.04
C ILE A 334 11.11 -5.78 6.04
N LEU A 335 11.69 -6.92 5.70
CA LEU A 335 12.84 -7.03 4.81
C LEU A 335 12.42 -7.25 3.36
N ALA A 336 11.27 -7.89 3.13
CA ALA A 336 10.61 -8.03 1.85
C ALA A 336 9.11 -8.21 2.03
N MET A 337 8.31 -7.65 1.10
CA MET A 337 6.85 -7.77 1.06
C MET A 337 6.41 -7.90 -0.41
N ALA A 338 6.41 -9.11 -0.91
CA ALA A 338 6.05 -9.45 -2.28
C ALA A 338 4.57 -9.79 -2.41
N SER A 339 3.93 -9.33 -3.47
CA SER A 339 2.58 -9.68 -3.90
C SER A 339 2.58 -9.97 -5.39
N TYR A 340 1.73 -10.91 -5.83
CA TYR A 340 1.54 -11.25 -7.22
C TYR A 340 0.02 -11.35 -7.51
N PRO A 341 -0.48 -10.94 -8.69
CA PRO A 341 0.26 -10.32 -9.79
C PRO A 341 0.75 -8.91 -9.45
N ASP A 342 1.81 -8.49 -10.12
CA ASP A 342 2.42 -7.18 -10.01
C ASP A 342 1.91 -6.19 -11.07
N TYR A 343 2.33 -4.94 -10.97
CA TYR A 343 2.05 -3.89 -11.94
C TYR A 343 3.23 -2.90 -12.01
N ASP A 344 3.35 -2.21 -13.14
CA ASP A 344 4.33 -1.13 -13.27
C ASP A 344 3.73 0.20 -12.79
N PRO A 345 4.22 0.81 -11.70
CA PRO A 345 3.71 2.07 -11.19
C PRO A 345 3.96 3.26 -12.12
N SER A 346 4.92 3.16 -13.05
CA SER A 346 5.23 4.23 -14.00
C SER A 346 4.04 4.56 -14.91
N VAL A 347 3.18 3.57 -15.21
CA VAL A 347 1.99 3.77 -16.07
C VAL A 347 0.96 4.72 -15.47
N THR A 348 1.06 5.04 -14.19
CA THR A 348 0.11 5.94 -13.51
C THR A 348 0.60 7.39 -13.44
N VAL A 349 1.88 7.63 -13.69
CA VAL A 349 2.53 8.95 -13.49
C VAL A 349 1.85 10.03 -14.33
N ASN A 350 1.50 9.72 -15.57
CA ASN A 350 0.88 10.64 -16.53
C ASN A 350 -0.63 10.41 -16.69
N GLY A 351 -1.24 9.73 -15.72
CA GLY A 351 -2.63 9.32 -15.74
C GLY A 351 -2.82 7.96 -16.42
N ILE A 352 -3.81 7.22 -15.95
CA ILE A 352 -4.13 5.88 -16.41
C ILE A 352 -5.27 5.92 -17.43
N SER A 353 -5.18 5.15 -18.51
CA SER A 353 -6.29 4.99 -19.47
C SER A 353 -7.45 4.21 -18.84
N GLN A 354 -8.67 4.41 -19.37
CA GLN A 354 -9.85 3.66 -18.91
C GLN A 354 -9.64 2.14 -19.11
N GLU A 355 -9.04 1.73 -20.21
CA GLU A 355 -8.75 0.33 -20.53
C GLU A 355 -7.78 -0.30 -19.52
N GLN A 356 -6.69 0.41 -19.18
CA GLN A 356 -5.74 -0.04 -18.16
C GLN A 356 -6.38 -0.12 -16.78
N TRP A 357 -7.21 0.88 -16.44
CA TRP A 357 -7.95 0.88 -15.16
C TRP A 357 -8.91 -0.31 -15.05
N GLU A 358 -9.64 -0.62 -16.12
CA GLU A 358 -10.53 -1.78 -16.18
C GLU A 358 -9.74 -3.09 -16.07
N ALA A 359 -8.60 -3.21 -16.75
CA ALA A 359 -7.71 -4.36 -16.65
C ALA A 359 -7.17 -4.59 -15.23
N PHE A 360 -6.80 -3.51 -14.52
CA PHE A 360 -6.34 -3.61 -13.14
C PHE A 360 -7.45 -3.99 -12.15
N ASN A 361 -8.71 -3.70 -12.45
CA ASN A 361 -9.85 -4.02 -11.60
C ASN A 361 -10.63 -5.27 -12.04
N ASP A 362 -10.20 -5.96 -13.09
CA ASP A 362 -10.81 -7.22 -13.49
C ASP A 362 -10.49 -8.33 -12.45
N PRO A 363 -11.48 -8.96 -11.82
CA PRO A 363 -11.24 -10.06 -10.89
C PRO A 363 -10.45 -11.23 -11.50
N ASN A 364 -10.53 -11.44 -12.82
CA ASN A 364 -9.81 -12.50 -13.51
C ASN A 364 -8.32 -12.17 -13.72
N SER A 365 -7.92 -10.91 -13.61
CA SER A 365 -6.52 -10.50 -13.65
C SER A 365 -5.75 -10.82 -12.36
N GLY A 366 -6.46 -11.21 -11.29
CA GLY A 366 -5.90 -11.39 -9.96
C GLY A 366 -5.72 -10.08 -9.19
N LEU A 367 -6.33 -8.97 -9.68
CA LEU A 367 -6.33 -7.63 -9.06
C LEU A 367 -4.90 -7.09 -8.80
N PRO A 368 -4.14 -6.74 -9.83
CA PRO A 368 -2.73 -6.34 -9.70
C PRO A 368 -2.45 -5.17 -8.75
N LEU A 369 -3.41 -4.27 -8.50
CA LEU A 369 -3.23 -3.15 -7.57
C LEU A 369 -3.36 -3.53 -6.09
N VAL A 370 -3.80 -4.76 -5.78
CA VAL A 370 -4.01 -5.20 -4.40
C VAL A 370 -2.71 -5.70 -3.80
N ASN A 371 -2.29 -5.09 -2.68
CA ASN A 371 -1.21 -5.64 -1.87
C ASN A 371 -1.72 -6.87 -1.09
N TRP A 372 -1.55 -8.05 -1.67
CA TRP A 372 -2.06 -9.30 -1.10
C TRP A 372 -1.39 -9.69 0.22
N ALA A 373 -0.20 -9.19 0.50
CA ALA A 373 0.48 -9.38 1.77
C ALA A 373 -0.20 -8.63 2.93
N LEU A 374 -0.80 -7.47 2.62
CA LEU A 374 -1.40 -6.54 3.57
C LEU A 374 -2.93 -6.60 3.62
N GLN A 375 -3.57 -6.84 2.47
CA GLN A 375 -5.03 -6.74 2.29
C GLN A 375 -5.68 -8.11 2.12
N GLY A 376 -4.95 -9.08 1.57
CA GLY A 376 -5.43 -10.44 1.38
C GLY A 376 -5.71 -11.12 2.72
N THR A 377 -6.89 -11.70 2.87
CA THR A 377 -7.26 -12.44 4.07
C THR A 377 -7.56 -13.89 3.72
N TYR A 378 -6.92 -14.79 4.43
CA TYR A 378 -6.98 -16.23 4.18
C TYR A 378 -7.22 -16.97 5.48
N ALA A 379 -7.92 -18.09 5.41
CA ALA A 379 -7.94 -19.01 6.53
C ALA A 379 -6.50 -19.51 6.76
N PRO A 380 -5.92 -19.34 7.97
CA PRO A 380 -4.52 -19.68 8.22
C PRO A 380 -4.26 -21.20 8.24
N GLY A 381 -5.31 -22.01 8.30
CA GLY A 381 -5.18 -23.45 8.38
C GLY A 381 -4.27 -23.88 9.53
N SER A 382 -3.53 -24.95 9.35
CA SER A 382 -2.67 -25.53 10.40
C SER A 382 -1.56 -24.59 10.91
N THR A 383 -1.30 -23.41 10.30
CA THR A 383 -0.39 -22.42 10.90
C THR A 383 -0.99 -21.86 12.19
N PHE A 384 -2.30 -21.92 12.35
CA PHE A 384 -3.01 -21.48 13.54
C PHE A 384 -2.80 -22.36 14.78
N LYS A 385 -2.30 -23.60 14.59
CA LYS A 385 -2.07 -24.56 15.69
C LYS A 385 -1.05 -24.10 16.73
N LEU A 386 -0.17 -23.17 16.37
CA LEU A 386 0.72 -22.47 17.31
C LEU A 386 -0.08 -21.83 18.47
N TYR A 387 -1.13 -21.10 18.15
CA TYR A 387 -1.94 -20.39 19.14
C TYR A 387 -2.82 -21.34 19.93
N THR A 388 -3.35 -22.36 19.28
CA THR A 388 -4.14 -23.41 19.95
C THR A 388 -3.28 -24.21 20.94
N ALA A 389 -2.01 -24.49 20.59
CA ALA A 389 -1.05 -25.11 21.50
C ALA A 389 -0.82 -24.24 22.74
N LEU A 390 -0.60 -22.94 22.56
CA LEU A 390 -0.42 -22.01 23.66
C LEU A 390 -1.70 -21.88 24.52
N ALA A 391 -2.88 -21.89 23.90
CA ALA A 391 -4.16 -21.91 24.62
C ALA A 391 -4.28 -23.14 25.55
N GLY A 392 -3.80 -24.30 25.08
CA GLY A 392 -3.75 -25.51 25.88
C GLY A 392 -2.91 -25.37 27.15
N TYR A 393 -1.78 -24.68 27.07
CA TYR A 393 -0.93 -24.39 28.21
C TYR A 393 -1.50 -23.27 29.10
N ASN A 394 -1.92 -22.15 28.51
CA ASN A 394 -2.45 -21.00 29.25
C ASN A 394 -3.69 -21.35 30.06
N SER A 395 -4.53 -22.26 29.56
CA SER A 395 -5.70 -22.76 30.28
C SER A 395 -5.37 -23.76 31.42
N GLY A 396 -4.13 -24.25 31.49
CA GLY A 396 -3.70 -25.30 32.41
C GLY A 396 -4.22 -26.70 32.07
N TYR A 397 -4.84 -26.89 30.89
CA TYR A 397 -5.24 -28.20 30.39
C TYR A 397 -4.02 -29.05 30.08
N LEU A 398 -3.04 -28.47 29.36
CA LEU A 398 -1.72 -29.08 29.19
C LEU A 398 -0.82 -28.62 30.34
N ARG A 399 -0.21 -29.56 31.02
CA ARG A 399 0.68 -29.30 32.16
C ARG A 399 2.13 -29.19 31.72
N ASP A 400 2.66 -30.27 31.10
CA ASP A 400 4.05 -30.37 30.68
C ASP A 400 4.22 -30.79 29.21
N GLY A 401 3.10 -30.94 28.46
CA GLY A 401 3.09 -31.28 27.04
C GLY A 401 3.46 -32.75 26.75
N THR A 402 3.55 -33.57 27.77
CA THR A 402 3.76 -35.03 27.61
C THR A 402 2.43 -35.77 27.48
N GLU A 403 1.31 -35.10 27.68
CA GLU A 403 -0.02 -35.67 27.50
C GLU A 403 -0.18 -36.21 26.09
N VAL A 404 -0.53 -37.49 26.01
CA VAL A 404 -0.65 -38.19 24.74
C VAL A 404 -2.09 -38.36 24.29
N VAL A 405 -2.30 -38.28 23.00
CA VAL A 405 -3.56 -38.59 22.33
C VAL A 405 -3.31 -39.68 21.30
N ASN A 406 -4.16 -40.71 21.28
CA ASN A 406 -4.19 -41.64 20.15
C ASN A 406 -4.92 -40.98 18.99
N ASP A 407 -4.24 -40.83 17.86
CA ASP A 407 -4.74 -40.24 16.63
C ASP A 407 -4.99 -41.35 15.57
N PRO A 408 -6.23 -41.84 15.44
CA PRO A 408 -6.63 -42.80 14.44
C PRO A 408 -6.91 -42.19 13.06
N GLY A 409 -6.69 -40.90 12.86
CA GLY A 409 -7.05 -40.13 11.64
C GLY A 409 -8.45 -39.56 11.64
N VAL A 410 -9.28 -39.92 12.59
CA VAL A 410 -10.69 -39.49 12.74
C VAL A 410 -10.99 -39.20 14.21
N TYR A 411 -11.74 -38.15 14.45
CA TYR A 411 -12.22 -37.76 15.78
C TYR A 411 -13.76 -37.61 15.77
N THR A 412 -14.41 -38.27 16.73
CA THR A 412 -15.85 -38.11 16.95
C THR A 412 -16.05 -37.07 18.04
N ILE A 413 -16.77 -35.98 17.70
CA ILE A 413 -17.04 -34.86 18.59
C ILE A 413 -17.88 -35.33 19.77
N GLU A 414 -17.46 -35.05 21.00
CA GLU A 414 -18.17 -35.46 22.22
C GLU A 414 -19.54 -34.77 22.30
N ASN A 415 -20.56 -35.48 22.72
CA ASN A 415 -21.93 -34.99 22.85
C ASN A 415 -22.59 -34.48 21.58
N CYS A 416 -21.99 -34.66 20.39
CA CYS A 416 -22.56 -34.30 19.12
C CYS A 416 -23.77 -35.17 18.78
N LYS A 417 -24.84 -34.54 18.23
CA LYS A 417 -26.04 -35.23 17.76
C LYS A 417 -26.25 -34.89 16.28
N GLY A 418 -26.20 -35.85 15.40
CA GLY A 418 -26.43 -35.65 13.97
C GLY A 418 -25.47 -36.47 13.09
N GLU A 419 -25.55 -36.23 11.78
CA GLU A 419 -24.77 -36.99 10.79
C GLU A 419 -23.30 -36.50 10.62
N LYS A 420 -22.98 -35.27 11.08
CA LYS A 420 -21.67 -34.65 10.90
C LYS A 420 -20.89 -34.53 12.21
N CYS A 421 -20.84 -35.59 12.97
CA CYS A 421 -20.13 -35.63 14.24
C CYS A 421 -18.69 -36.10 14.14
N GLU A 422 -18.23 -36.48 12.94
CA GLU A 422 -16.84 -36.88 12.70
C GLU A 422 -16.08 -35.81 11.95
N VAL A 423 -14.87 -35.52 12.42
CA VAL A 423 -13.88 -34.69 11.79
C VAL A 423 -12.58 -35.45 11.60
N ARG A 424 -11.75 -35.07 10.62
CA ARG A 424 -10.67 -35.94 10.14
C ARG A 424 -9.37 -35.15 9.91
N ASN A 425 -8.24 -35.82 10.09
CA ASN A 425 -6.96 -35.35 9.57
C ASN A 425 -7.02 -35.19 8.03
N ALA A 426 -6.15 -34.42 7.45
CA ALA A 426 -5.97 -34.38 6.01
C ALA A 426 -5.73 -35.80 5.48
N GLY A 427 -6.53 -36.19 4.44
CA GLY A 427 -6.50 -37.54 3.90
C GLY A 427 -6.89 -38.65 4.87
N SER A 428 -7.48 -38.34 6.03
CA SER A 428 -7.81 -39.29 7.11
C SER A 428 -6.59 -40.11 7.61
N THR A 429 -5.38 -39.52 7.49
CA THR A 429 -4.12 -40.19 7.84
C THR A 429 -4.01 -40.39 9.37
N PRO A 430 -3.83 -41.63 9.89
CA PRO A 430 -3.59 -41.86 11.30
C PRO A 430 -2.13 -41.54 11.67
N HIS A 431 -1.93 -40.88 12.81
CA HIS A 431 -0.59 -40.55 13.32
C HIS A 431 -0.22 -41.35 14.57
N GLY A 432 -1.11 -42.25 15.04
CA GLY A 432 -0.86 -43.08 16.22
C GLY A 432 -0.83 -42.24 17.51
N THR A 433 0.09 -42.51 18.39
CA THR A 433 0.20 -41.79 19.67
C THR A 433 1.04 -40.55 19.48
N VAL A 434 0.41 -39.38 19.70
CA VAL A 434 1.05 -38.06 19.59
C VAL A 434 0.93 -37.29 20.90
N ASN A 435 1.98 -36.51 21.22
CA ASN A 435 1.96 -35.46 22.25
C ASN A 435 1.94 -34.08 21.55
N MET A 436 2.01 -32.97 22.29
CA MET A 436 1.95 -31.62 21.72
C MET A 436 3.03 -31.39 20.65
N ALA A 437 4.29 -31.74 20.94
CA ALA A 437 5.38 -31.51 19.99
C ALA A 437 5.20 -32.36 18.72
N SER A 438 4.96 -33.65 18.85
CA SER A 438 4.75 -34.52 17.70
C SER A 438 3.47 -34.19 16.93
N ALA A 439 2.39 -33.76 17.61
CA ALA A 439 1.17 -33.30 16.95
C ALA A 439 1.39 -32.05 16.08
N LEU A 440 2.25 -31.11 16.50
CA LEU A 440 2.68 -29.98 15.67
C LEU A 440 3.53 -30.44 14.49
N THR A 441 4.48 -31.35 14.71
CA THR A 441 5.39 -31.92 13.71
C THR A 441 4.63 -32.57 12.55
N VAL A 442 3.69 -33.50 12.87
CA VAL A 442 2.93 -34.24 11.86
C VAL A 442 1.63 -33.51 11.46
N SER A 443 1.36 -32.39 12.09
CA SER A 443 0.12 -31.60 11.87
C SER A 443 -1.18 -32.34 12.21
N SER A 444 -1.20 -33.16 13.28
CA SER A 444 -2.41 -33.89 13.71
C SER A 444 -3.57 -32.93 13.99
N ASP A 445 -4.64 -32.99 13.21
CA ASP A 445 -5.87 -32.23 13.49
C ASP A 445 -6.61 -32.86 14.67
N VAL A 446 -6.62 -34.16 14.78
CA VAL A 446 -7.29 -34.91 15.86
C VAL A 446 -6.83 -34.46 17.24
N TYR A 447 -5.53 -34.18 17.43
CA TYR A 447 -5.00 -33.68 18.68
C TYR A 447 -5.65 -32.32 19.05
N PHE A 448 -5.71 -31.39 18.08
CA PHE A 448 -6.26 -30.06 18.29
C PHE A 448 -7.78 -30.04 18.33
N TYR A 449 -8.47 -30.91 17.60
CA TYR A 449 -9.90 -31.11 17.74
C TYR A 449 -10.29 -31.54 19.16
N LYS A 450 -9.55 -32.53 19.71
CA LYS A 450 -9.80 -32.99 21.09
C LYS A 450 -9.59 -31.86 22.10
N LEU A 451 -8.56 -31.04 21.93
CA LEU A 451 -8.31 -29.89 22.80
C LEU A 451 -9.46 -28.87 22.72
N ALA A 452 -9.90 -28.49 21.51
CA ALA A 452 -11.00 -27.56 21.29
C ALA A 452 -12.34 -28.10 21.82
N ASP A 453 -12.59 -29.40 21.65
CA ASP A 453 -13.82 -30.02 22.15
C ASP A 453 -13.84 -30.06 23.69
N LYS A 454 -12.68 -30.25 24.34
CA LYS A 454 -12.56 -30.10 25.79
C LYS A 454 -12.83 -28.66 26.25
N PHE A 455 -12.32 -27.66 25.57
CA PHE A 455 -12.62 -26.25 25.86
C PHE A 455 -14.13 -25.96 25.73
N TRP A 456 -14.76 -26.51 24.69
CA TRP A 456 -16.20 -26.37 24.48
C TRP A 456 -17.03 -27.03 25.61
N ASN A 457 -16.71 -28.28 25.96
CA ASN A 457 -17.46 -29.04 26.94
C ASN A 457 -17.20 -28.57 28.40
N LEU A 458 -16.12 -27.83 28.66
CA LEU A 458 -15.69 -27.35 29.97
C LEU A 458 -15.51 -25.82 29.98
N THR A 459 -16.43 -25.11 29.33
CA THR A 459 -16.41 -23.65 29.21
C THR A 459 -16.37 -22.95 30.57
N ASP A 460 -17.06 -23.48 31.56
CA ASP A 460 -17.03 -22.94 32.94
C ASP A 460 -15.62 -23.00 33.57
N GLN A 461 -14.78 -23.92 33.15
CA GLN A 461 -13.41 -24.07 33.64
C GLN A 461 -12.39 -23.28 32.85
N TYR A 462 -12.51 -23.24 31.52
CA TYR A 462 -11.48 -22.71 30.61
C TYR A 462 -11.86 -21.38 29.97
N GLY A 463 -13.09 -20.89 30.14
CA GLY A 463 -13.64 -19.71 29.47
C GLY A 463 -14.21 -20.04 28.08
N GLU A 464 -14.86 -19.04 27.49
CA GLU A 464 -15.52 -19.18 26.18
C GLU A 464 -14.56 -19.09 24.99
N THR A 465 -13.41 -18.41 25.16
CA THR A 465 -12.54 -17.98 24.05
C THR A 465 -11.04 -18.27 24.26
N PRO A 466 -10.62 -19.37 24.92
CA PRO A 466 -9.21 -19.58 25.25
C PRO A 466 -8.30 -19.64 24.01
N ILE A 467 -8.79 -20.17 22.88
CA ILE A 467 -8.05 -20.25 21.62
C ILE A 467 -7.90 -18.86 21.00
N GLN A 468 -9.02 -18.11 20.96
CA GLN A 468 -9.04 -16.76 20.43
C GLN A 468 -8.17 -15.81 21.28
N ASP A 469 -8.24 -15.92 22.59
CA ASP A 469 -7.45 -15.11 23.51
C ASP A 469 -5.94 -15.33 23.32
N ALA A 470 -5.53 -16.56 23.11
CA ALA A 470 -4.15 -16.89 22.77
C ALA A 470 -3.74 -16.30 21.40
N ALA A 471 -4.58 -16.42 20.37
CA ALA A 471 -4.31 -15.87 19.05
C ALA A 471 -4.28 -14.33 19.05
N ALA A 472 -5.16 -13.69 19.81
CA ALA A 472 -5.20 -12.22 19.94
C ALA A 472 -3.94 -11.65 20.59
N GLN A 473 -3.28 -12.38 21.52
CA GLN A 473 -1.99 -11.95 22.08
C GLN A 473 -0.92 -11.79 21.01
N PHE A 474 -0.97 -12.62 19.96
CA PHE A 474 -0.08 -12.52 18.77
C PHE A 474 -0.54 -11.46 17.75
N GLY A 475 -1.63 -10.75 18.00
CA GLY A 475 -2.14 -9.68 17.15
C GLY A 475 -3.12 -10.12 16.06
N LEU A 476 -3.57 -11.40 16.04
CA LEU A 476 -4.59 -11.81 15.08
C LEU A 476 -5.95 -11.16 15.39
N GLY A 477 -6.72 -10.89 14.35
CA GLY A 477 -8.03 -10.24 14.46
C GLY A 477 -7.98 -8.72 14.68
N ALA A 478 -6.78 -8.12 14.64
CA ALA A 478 -6.55 -6.68 14.74
C ALA A 478 -5.48 -6.24 13.74
N LYS A 479 -5.44 -4.95 13.39
CA LYS A 479 -4.36 -4.40 12.58
C LYS A 479 -3.02 -4.54 13.30
N THR A 480 -1.98 -4.90 12.57
CA THR A 480 -0.61 -4.96 13.11
C THR A 480 -0.06 -3.56 13.42
N GLY A 481 -0.67 -2.52 12.83
CA GLY A 481 -0.23 -1.15 12.98
C GLY A 481 0.94 -0.79 12.07
N VAL A 482 1.23 -1.61 11.06
CA VAL A 482 2.20 -1.24 10.03
C VAL A 482 1.84 0.13 9.45
N PRO A 483 2.81 1.05 9.28
CA PRO A 483 2.53 2.41 8.83
C PRO A 483 2.26 2.47 7.32
N LEU A 484 1.34 1.63 6.84
CA LEU A 484 0.84 1.58 5.47
C LEU A 484 -0.69 1.66 5.46
N SER A 485 -1.22 2.34 4.45
CA SER A 485 -2.67 2.44 4.25
C SER A 485 -3.25 1.13 3.72
N GLY A 486 -4.51 0.85 4.05
CA GLY A 486 -5.25 -0.29 3.50
C GLY A 486 -5.04 -1.62 4.23
N GLU A 487 -4.38 -1.64 5.39
CA GLU A 487 -4.21 -2.86 6.19
C GLU A 487 -5.56 -3.45 6.59
N ASN A 488 -5.73 -4.76 6.34
CA ASN A 488 -6.90 -5.52 6.76
C ASN A 488 -6.68 -6.12 8.15
N PRO A 489 -7.62 -5.96 9.10
CA PRO A 489 -7.48 -6.52 10.45
C PRO A 489 -7.62 -8.04 10.52
N GLY A 490 -7.95 -8.72 9.42
CA GLY A 490 -8.33 -10.12 9.47
C GLY A 490 -9.65 -10.32 10.24
N ARG A 491 -9.88 -11.53 10.67
CA ARG A 491 -11.05 -11.89 11.50
C ARG A 491 -10.71 -13.02 12.47
N LEU A 492 -10.92 -12.78 13.74
CA LEU A 492 -10.84 -13.77 14.80
C LEU A 492 -12.23 -13.95 15.40
N PRO A 493 -12.98 -14.99 14.99
CA PRO A 493 -14.37 -15.15 15.38
C PRO A 493 -14.50 -15.56 16.85
N THR A 494 -15.49 -14.99 17.53
CA THR A 494 -15.88 -15.33 18.91
C THR A 494 -17.39 -15.59 18.97
N PRO A 495 -17.91 -16.24 20.03
CA PRO A 495 -19.37 -16.36 20.25
C PRO A 495 -20.09 -15.01 20.16
N ALA A 496 -19.52 -13.95 20.78
CA ALA A 496 -20.08 -12.61 20.75
C ALA A 496 -20.08 -11.99 19.35
N SER A 497 -18.96 -12.10 18.61
CA SER A 497 -18.85 -11.56 17.25
C SER A 497 -19.76 -12.31 16.26
N ARG A 498 -19.94 -13.62 16.43
CA ARG A 498 -20.88 -14.42 15.62
C ARG A 498 -22.31 -13.98 15.83
N LYS A 499 -22.73 -13.80 17.09
CA LYS A 499 -24.06 -13.29 17.43
C LYS A 499 -24.30 -11.90 16.84
N ALA A 500 -23.37 -10.97 17.01
CA ALA A 500 -23.47 -9.62 16.46
C ALA A 500 -23.55 -9.62 14.92
N ALA A 501 -22.76 -10.47 14.24
CA ALA A 501 -22.81 -10.60 12.79
C ALA A 501 -24.16 -11.15 12.30
N PHE A 502 -24.75 -12.14 13.00
CA PHE A 502 -26.06 -12.65 12.70
C PHE A 502 -27.15 -11.58 12.91
N GLU A 503 -27.11 -10.85 14.00
CA GLU A 503 -28.07 -9.76 14.29
C GLU A 503 -28.00 -8.65 13.23
N ALA A 504 -26.79 -8.33 12.73
CA ALA A 504 -26.61 -7.33 11.68
C ALA A 504 -27.05 -7.81 10.28
N ARG A 505 -26.84 -9.08 9.95
CA ARG A 505 -27.09 -9.66 8.64
C ARG A 505 -27.62 -11.11 8.75
N PRO A 506 -28.88 -11.30 9.23
CA PRO A 506 -29.46 -12.63 9.42
C PRO A 506 -29.64 -13.41 8.11
N ASP A 507 -29.66 -12.72 6.97
CA ASP A 507 -29.72 -13.29 5.63
C ASP A 507 -28.46 -14.06 5.21
N LEU A 508 -27.30 -13.74 5.82
CA LEU A 508 -26.01 -14.36 5.49
C LEU A 508 -25.64 -15.54 6.39
N PHE A 509 -26.29 -15.71 7.52
CA PHE A 509 -25.93 -16.71 8.50
C PHE A 509 -27.11 -17.62 8.83
N MET A 510 -26.88 -18.92 8.96
CA MET A 510 -27.92 -19.86 9.37
C MET A 510 -28.36 -19.68 10.83
N THR A 511 -27.42 -19.24 11.69
CA THR A 511 -27.65 -19.00 13.13
C THR A 511 -26.60 -18.07 13.70
N GLY A 512 -26.95 -17.36 14.76
CA GLY A 512 -26.02 -16.58 15.58
C GLY A 512 -25.35 -17.40 16.70
N ASP A 513 -25.74 -18.66 16.88
CA ASP A 513 -25.20 -19.50 17.95
C ASP A 513 -23.80 -20.00 17.58
N TRP A 514 -22.90 -19.95 18.57
CA TRP A 514 -21.61 -20.62 18.53
C TRP A 514 -21.79 -22.10 18.91
N ARG A 515 -21.19 -22.99 18.15
CA ARG A 515 -21.35 -24.44 18.34
C ARG A 515 -19.98 -25.12 18.47
N SER A 516 -19.99 -26.38 18.95
CA SER A 516 -18.76 -27.20 19.06
C SER A 516 -17.97 -27.26 17.73
N GLY A 517 -18.67 -27.34 16.60
CA GLY A 517 -18.02 -27.34 15.28
C GLY A 517 -17.29 -26.04 14.94
N ASP A 518 -17.79 -24.88 15.40
CA ASP A 518 -17.12 -23.59 15.21
C ASP A 518 -15.81 -23.56 16.02
N ASN A 519 -15.86 -24.07 17.27
CA ASN A 519 -14.69 -24.16 18.12
C ASN A 519 -13.62 -25.11 17.57
N ILE A 520 -14.05 -26.26 17.06
CA ILE A 520 -13.18 -27.26 16.40
C ILE A 520 -12.52 -26.69 15.16
N ASN A 521 -13.28 -26.03 14.27
CA ASN A 521 -12.72 -25.40 13.07
C ASN A 521 -11.72 -24.29 13.44
N THR A 522 -12.05 -23.46 14.45
CA THR A 522 -11.17 -22.40 14.93
C THR A 522 -9.82 -22.97 15.40
N SER A 523 -9.81 -24.15 16.05
CA SER A 523 -8.58 -24.73 16.60
C SER A 523 -7.52 -25.08 15.56
N ILE A 524 -7.93 -25.28 14.33
CA ILE A 524 -7.03 -25.57 13.20
C ILE A 524 -6.99 -24.43 12.16
N GLY A 525 -7.48 -23.24 12.53
CA GLY A 525 -7.43 -22.06 11.67
C GLY A 525 -8.35 -22.14 10.46
N GLN A 526 -9.48 -22.80 10.58
CA GLN A 526 -10.53 -22.95 9.57
C GLN A 526 -11.83 -22.22 10.00
N GLY A 527 -12.88 -22.40 9.24
CA GLY A 527 -14.16 -21.74 9.48
C GLY A 527 -14.10 -20.24 9.19
N ASP A 528 -14.48 -19.41 10.16
CA ASP A 528 -14.53 -17.96 9.99
C ASP A 528 -13.22 -17.22 10.37
N VAL A 529 -12.17 -17.95 10.72
CA VAL A 529 -10.83 -17.37 11.00
C VAL A 529 -10.20 -16.87 9.70
N LEU A 530 -9.80 -15.60 9.68
CA LEU A 530 -9.08 -14.99 8.57
C LEU A 530 -7.87 -14.19 9.08
N ALA A 531 -6.73 -14.39 8.47
CA ALA A 531 -5.51 -13.63 8.75
C ALA A 531 -4.86 -13.14 7.47
N THR A 532 -4.14 -12.02 7.56
CA THR A 532 -3.28 -11.56 6.47
C THR A 532 -1.90 -12.25 6.53
N PRO A 533 -1.18 -12.38 5.43
CA PRO A 533 0.19 -12.88 5.43
C PRO A 533 1.11 -12.08 6.37
N LEU A 534 0.91 -10.76 6.48
CA LEU A 534 1.63 -9.91 7.42
C LEU A 534 1.34 -10.29 8.89
N GLN A 535 0.07 -10.52 9.24
CA GLN A 535 -0.28 -10.98 10.59
C GLN A 535 0.37 -12.32 10.91
N ILE A 536 0.37 -13.25 9.96
CA ILE A 536 0.97 -14.58 10.13
C ILE A 536 2.47 -14.45 10.38
N VAL A 537 3.22 -13.71 9.56
CA VAL A 537 4.67 -13.57 9.76
C VAL A 537 5.01 -12.86 11.06
N ASN A 538 4.33 -11.77 11.40
CA ASN A 538 4.57 -11.01 12.63
C ASN A 538 4.31 -11.87 13.89
N SER A 539 3.30 -12.75 13.84
CA SER A 539 3.02 -13.67 14.94
C SER A 539 4.09 -14.75 15.08
N TYR A 540 4.62 -15.27 13.98
CA TYR A 540 5.73 -16.25 14.01
C TYR A 540 7.05 -15.59 14.41
N ALA A 541 7.31 -14.35 13.99
CA ALA A 541 8.42 -13.52 14.46
C ALA A 541 8.35 -13.30 15.98
N THR A 542 7.15 -12.99 16.49
CA THR A 542 6.88 -12.84 17.92
C THR A 542 7.20 -14.13 18.71
N PHE A 543 6.82 -15.29 18.19
CA PHE A 543 7.18 -16.55 18.84
C PHE A 543 8.70 -16.82 18.74
N ALA A 544 9.29 -16.58 17.58
CA ALA A 544 10.71 -16.85 17.32
C ALA A 544 11.66 -16.04 18.22
N ASN A 545 11.26 -14.82 18.63
CA ASN A 545 12.05 -13.97 19.53
C ASN A 545 11.75 -14.14 21.03
N GLY A 546 10.93 -15.14 21.39
CA GLY A 546 10.57 -15.42 22.78
C GLY A 546 9.38 -14.67 23.32
N GLY A 547 8.55 -14.04 22.47
CA GLY A 547 7.27 -13.45 22.84
C GLY A 547 7.19 -11.92 22.75
N THR A 548 8.19 -11.24 22.25
CA THR A 548 8.14 -9.78 22.03
C THR A 548 7.45 -9.46 20.72
N ARG A 549 6.27 -8.85 20.77
CA ARG A 549 5.53 -8.44 19.58
C ARG A 549 5.92 -7.01 19.18
N TYR A 550 6.60 -6.90 18.06
CA TYR A 550 6.93 -5.61 17.44
C TYR A 550 5.81 -5.15 16.50
N GLN A 551 5.66 -3.83 16.39
CA GLN A 551 4.93 -3.23 15.27
C GLN A 551 5.76 -3.43 14.00
N PRO A 552 5.18 -3.99 12.92
CA PRO A 552 5.91 -4.10 11.67
C PRO A 552 6.39 -2.74 11.17
N GLN A 553 7.69 -2.63 10.90
CA GLN A 553 8.37 -1.41 10.52
C GLN A 553 8.73 -1.45 9.03
N ILE A 554 8.43 -0.35 8.32
CA ILE A 554 8.72 -0.20 6.88
C ILE A 554 9.79 0.86 6.63
N VAL A 555 9.94 1.83 7.53
CA VAL A 555 10.86 2.96 7.39
C VAL A 555 11.85 2.96 8.54
N THR A 556 13.13 3.18 8.25
CA THR A 556 14.21 3.30 9.25
C THR A 556 14.50 4.75 9.61
N LYS A 557 14.49 5.64 8.61
CA LYS A 557 14.79 7.07 8.81
C LYS A 557 14.18 7.92 7.71
N VAL A 558 14.04 9.22 8.01
CA VAL A 558 13.67 10.28 7.07
C VAL A 558 14.82 11.26 7.02
N THR A 559 15.26 11.64 5.83
CA THR A 559 16.40 12.54 5.63
C THR A 559 16.05 13.63 4.64
N ARG A 560 16.64 14.83 4.78
CA ARG A 560 16.52 15.91 3.81
C ARG A 560 17.79 15.97 2.97
N PRO A 561 17.72 15.79 1.64
CA PRO A 561 18.91 15.91 0.80
C PRO A 561 19.42 17.36 0.82
N ASN A 562 20.74 17.51 0.85
CA ASN A 562 21.38 18.82 0.69
C ASN A 562 21.39 19.23 -0.79
N ASP A 563 21.58 18.24 -1.67
CA ASP A 563 21.58 18.36 -3.12
C ASP A 563 21.16 17.01 -3.74
N LEU A 564 20.21 17.01 -4.66
CA LEU A 564 19.70 15.79 -5.32
C LEU A 564 20.71 15.15 -6.29
N THR A 565 21.69 15.91 -6.76
CA THR A 565 22.73 15.40 -7.67
C THR A 565 23.81 14.60 -6.94
N LEU A 566 23.86 14.67 -5.60
CA LEU A 566 24.81 13.95 -4.79
C LEU A 566 24.30 12.55 -4.40
N PRO A 567 25.22 11.58 -4.20
CA PRO A 567 24.82 10.24 -3.73
C PRO A 567 24.05 10.30 -2.41
N ALA A 568 22.87 9.69 -2.41
CA ALA A 568 21.96 9.70 -1.27
C ALA A 568 22.49 8.92 -0.06
N ASN A 569 23.33 7.92 -0.29
CA ASN A 569 23.89 7.04 0.74
C ASN A 569 25.09 7.62 1.51
N ASP A 570 25.61 8.79 1.11
CA ASP A 570 26.67 9.48 1.86
C ASP A 570 26.06 10.39 2.93
N PRO A 571 26.32 10.14 4.22
CA PRO A 571 25.79 10.95 5.33
C PRO A 571 26.14 12.45 5.26
N ALA A 572 27.18 12.83 4.52
CA ALA A 572 27.52 14.24 4.30
C ALA A 572 26.53 14.96 3.37
N ASN A 573 25.77 14.23 2.58
CA ASN A 573 24.88 14.76 1.55
C ASN A 573 23.43 14.96 2.02
N TYR A 574 23.11 14.60 3.26
CA TYR A 574 21.77 14.80 3.80
C TYR A 574 21.77 15.22 5.28
N LYS A 575 20.66 15.81 5.69
CA LYS A 575 20.35 16.07 7.10
C LYS A 575 19.36 15.03 7.61
N LEU A 576 19.68 14.37 8.72
CA LEU A 576 18.73 13.49 9.40
C LEU A 576 17.57 14.33 9.96
N ILE A 577 16.34 14.01 9.55
CA ILE A 577 15.10 14.64 10.04
C ILE A 577 14.51 13.82 11.18
N ARG A 578 14.40 12.49 10.98
CA ARG A 578 13.79 11.57 11.94
C ARG A 578 14.42 10.18 11.81
N GLN A 579 14.76 9.58 12.94
CA GLN A 579 15.05 8.15 13.07
C GLN A 579 13.78 7.44 13.53
N VAL A 580 13.50 6.26 13.01
CA VAL A 580 12.35 5.44 13.41
C VAL A 580 12.86 4.24 14.19
N GLU A 581 12.53 4.21 15.47
CA GLU A 581 12.94 3.13 16.36
C GLU A 581 11.90 2.01 16.38
N PRO A 582 12.31 0.75 16.63
CA PRO A 582 11.38 -0.37 16.79
C PRO A 582 10.39 -0.12 17.93
N VAL A 583 9.11 -0.39 17.68
CA VAL A 583 8.02 -0.22 18.66
C VAL A 583 7.55 -1.56 19.17
N VAL A 584 7.67 -1.80 20.47
CA VAL A 584 7.11 -2.98 21.13
C VAL A 584 5.63 -2.73 21.43
N GLN A 585 4.75 -3.53 20.84
CA GLN A 585 3.30 -3.46 21.05
C GLN A 585 2.83 -4.34 22.23
N GLY A 586 3.61 -5.32 22.62
CA GLY A 586 3.27 -6.20 23.74
C GLY A 586 4.31 -7.30 23.92
N THR A 587 4.22 -7.98 25.05
CA THR A 587 5.06 -9.15 25.36
C THR A 587 4.17 -10.30 25.82
N ILE A 588 4.31 -11.44 25.19
CA ILE A 588 3.61 -12.67 25.54
C ILE A 588 4.49 -13.43 26.51
N GLN A 589 3.95 -13.71 27.69
CA GLN A 589 4.65 -14.52 28.69
C GLN A 589 4.45 -16.00 28.38
N ILE A 590 5.50 -16.66 27.86
CA ILE A 590 5.49 -18.09 27.58
C ILE A 590 6.50 -18.72 28.55
N GLN A 591 6.07 -19.72 29.31
CA GLN A 591 6.98 -20.41 30.22
C GLN A 591 8.05 -21.17 29.42
N PRO A 592 9.30 -21.22 29.90
CA PRO A 592 10.42 -21.80 29.13
C PRO A 592 10.19 -23.25 28.68
N ASP A 593 9.57 -24.08 29.49
CA ASP A 593 9.25 -25.47 29.17
C ASP A 593 8.13 -25.57 28.12
N GLN A 594 7.12 -24.71 28.17
CA GLN A 594 6.05 -24.60 27.17
C GLN A 594 6.62 -24.12 25.83
N TYR A 595 7.46 -23.07 25.88
CA TYR A 595 8.16 -22.58 24.72
C TYR A 595 8.97 -23.67 24.05
N ALA A 596 9.79 -24.41 24.83
CA ALA A 596 10.63 -25.47 24.29
C ALA A 596 9.82 -26.59 23.61
N LYS A 597 8.68 -27.01 24.19
CA LYS A 597 7.81 -28.04 23.61
C LYS A 597 7.16 -27.63 22.31
N ILE A 598 6.64 -26.38 22.24
CA ILE A 598 6.08 -25.83 21.01
C ILE A 598 7.19 -25.66 19.96
N TYR A 599 8.35 -25.13 20.37
CA TYR A 599 9.52 -24.94 19.51
C TYR A 599 10.01 -26.26 18.90
N ASP A 600 10.15 -27.31 19.71
CA ASP A 600 10.56 -28.64 19.25
C ASP A 600 9.57 -29.21 18.22
N GLY A 601 8.26 -28.99 18.44
CA GLY A 601 7.24 -29.40 17.50
C GLY A 601 7.33 -28.67 16.16
N LEU A 602 7.56 -27.35 16.19
CA LEU A 602 7.71 -26.53 14.98
C LEU A 602 9.04 -26.79 14.25
N LEU A 603 10.13 -27.05 15.00
CA LEU A 603 11.41 -27.49 14.42
C LEU A 603 11.27 -28.88 13.77
N GLY A 604 10.50 -29.76 14.39
CA GLY A 604 10.21 -31.08 13.86
C GLY A 604 9.53 -31.09 12.50
N VAL A 605 8.78 -30.02 12.15
CA VAL A 605 8.13 -29.88 10.83
C VAL A 605 9.13 -29.99 9.68
N THR A 606 10.34 -29.50 9.87
CA THR A 606 11.42 -29.54 8.87
C THR A 606 12.47 -30.59 9.17
N GLN A 607 12.77 -30.87 10.46
CA GLN A 607 13.90 -31.69 10.86
C GLN A 607 13.55 -33.15 11.17
N SER A 608 12.28 -33.45 11.46
CA SER A 608 11.83 -34.84 11.68
C SER A 608 11.49 -35.53 10.37
N ALA A 609 11.83 -36.80 10.21
CA ALA A 609 11.43 -37.61 9.04
C ALA A 609 9.90 -37.68 8.84
N LEU A 610 9.12 -37.46 9.91
CA LEU A 610 7.66 -37.42 9.88
C LEU A 610 7.12 -35.98 9.69
N GLY A 611 7.98 -34.98 9.59
CA GLY A 611 7.60 -33.56 9.48
C GLY A 611 7.00 -33.25 8.13
N THR A 612 5.96 -32.42 8.14
CA THR A 612 5.15 -32.08 6.94
C THR A 612 5.89 -31.29 5.89
N ALA A 613 7.07 -30.72 6.19
CA ALA A 613 7.94 -30.03 5.24
C ALA A 613 9.36 -30.63 5.19
N SER A 614 9.58 -31.81 5.81
CA SER A 614 10.89 -32.42 5.92
C SER A 614 11.48 -32.78 4.55
N ALA A 615 10.71 -33.41 3.67
CA ALA A 615 11.17 -33.78 2.33
C ALA A 615 11.58 -32.54 1.51
N SER A 616 10.77 -31.50 1.55
CA SER A 616 11.05 -30.24 0.85
C SER A 616 12.29 -29.54 1.42
N TRP A 617 12.47 -29.58 2.74
CA TRP A 617 13.64 -28.98 3.37
C TRP A 617 14.93 -29.77 3.02
N GLN A 618 14.88 -31.10 3.04
CA GLN A 618 16.02 -31.93 2.64
C GLN A 618 16.39 -31.74 1.16
N ALA A 619 15.43 -31.48 0.30
CA ALA A 619 15.68 -31.19 -1.11
C ALA A 619 16.23 -29.75 -1.31
N SER A 620 16.08 -28.85 -0.33
CA SER A 620 16.64 -27.51 -0.37
C SER A 620 18.12 -27.52 -0.01
N LYS A 621 18.84 -26.45 -0.39
CA LYS A 621 20.24 -26.23 -0.01
C LYS A 621 20.38 -25.23 1.15
N THR A 622 19.29 -24.92 1.87
CA THR A 622 19.33 -23.97 2.99
C THR A 622 20.33 -24.45 4.05
N ALA A 623 21.32 -23.60 4.38
CA ALA A 623 22.46 -23.99 5.20
C ALA A 623 22.12 -24.15 6.70
N TRP A 624 21.03 -23.53 7.17
CA TRP A 624 20.60 -23.62 8.56
C TRP A 624 19.16 -24.11 8.68
N PRO A 625 18.85 -24.88 9.76
CA PRO A 625 17.50 -25.36 9.99
C PRO A 625 16.49 -24.22 10.14
N MET A 626 15.26 -24.50 9.76
CA MET A 626 14.11 -23.61 9.97
C MET A 626 13.08 -24.31 10.86
N ALA A 627 12.44 -23.53 11.73
CA ALA A 627 11.28 -23.97 12.47
C ALA A 627 10.03 -23.29 11.94
N GLY A 628 8.91 -23.98 11.83
CA GLY A 628 7.70 -23.38 11.26
C GLY A 628 6.55 -24.35 11.16
N LYS A 629 5.52 -23.96 10.42
CA LYS A 629 4.30 -24.77 10.25
C LYS A 629 3.76 -24.66 8.83
N THR A 630 3.48 -25.79 8.22
CA THR A 630 2.69 -25.85 6.98
C THR A 630 1.21 -25.61 7.29
N GLY A 631 0.56 -24.87 6.43
CA GLY A 631 -0.88 -24.67 6.43
C GLY A 631 -1.50 -25.14 5.12
N THR A 632 -2.65 -25.75 5.22
CA THR A 632 -3.50 -26.09 4.07
C THR A 632 -4.91 -25.70 4.47
N ALA A 633 -5.46 -24.72 3.78
CA ALA A 633 -6.78 -24.22 4.10
C ALA A 633 -7.77 -24.59 3.00
N GLN A 634 -8.80 -25.33 3.38
CA GLN A 634 -9.82 -25.81 2.45
C GLN A 634 -10.71 -24.66 1.98
N VAL A 635 -10.95 -24.64 0.66
CA VAL A 635 -11.85 -23.67 0.03
C VAL A 635 -12.92 -24.45 -0.75
N SER A 636 -14.20 -24.17 -0.46
CA SER A 636 -15.29 -24.90 -1.11
C SER A 636 -15.22 -24.79 -2.62
N LYS A 637 -15.23 -25.94 -3.32
CA LYS A 637 -15.23 -26.08 -4.79
C LYS A 637 -13.98 -25.51 -5.50
N LYS A 638 -12.89 -25.31 -4.79
CA LYS A 638 -11.60 -24.85 -5.31
C LYS A 638 -10.48 -25.73 -4.75
N ALA A 639 -9.31 -25.65 -5.34
CA ALA A 639 -8.11 -26.22 -4.73
C ALA A 639 -7.78 -25.47 -3.43
N ASP A 640 -7.12 -26.14 -2.50
CA ASP A 640 -6.78 -25.60 -1.20
C ASP A 640 -5.81 -24.43 -1.31
N THR A 641 -5.81 -23.56 -0.28
CA THR A 641 -4.81 -22.51 -0.11
C THR A 641 -3.58 -23.10 0.56
N SER A 642 -2.43 -22.98 -0.07
CA SER A 642 -1.14 -23.38 0.46
C SER A 642 -0.53 -22.26 1.31
N LEU A 643 -0.11 -22.59 2.54
CA LEU A 643 0.54 -21.68 3.46
C LEU A 643 1.79 -22.31 4.08
N PHE A 644 2.76 -21.48 4.39
CA PHE A 644 3.90 -21.83 5.23
C PHE A 644 4.36 -20.62 6.01
N ALA A 645 4.49 -20.77 7.32
CA ALA A 645 5.05 -19.75 8.21
C ALA A 645 6.20 -20.35 8.99
N ALA A 646 7.36 -19.69 8.97
CA ALA A 646 8.59 -20.24 9.55
C ALA A 646 9.56 -19.12 9.93
N TRP A 647 10.61 -19.52 10.64
CA TRP A 647 11.75 -18.65 10.92
C TRP A 647 13.07 -19.44 10.83
N GLY A 648 14.17 -18.72 10.64
CA GLY A 648 15.51 -19.24 10.62
C GLY A 648 16.59 -18.17 10.89
N PRO A 649 17.79 -18.62 11.35
CA PRO A 649 18.17 -19.98 11.76
C PRO A 649 17.37 -20.46 12.97
N ALA A 650 17.19 -21.78 13.10
CA ALA A 650 16.52 -22.39 14.25
C ALA A 650 17.30 -23.61 14.72
N GLY A 651 17.23 -23.95 16.03
CA GLY A 651 17.94 -25.11 16.59
C GLY A 651 19.46 -24.98 16.65
N THR A 652 20.02 -23.81 16.36
CA THR A 652 21.47 -23.56 16.36
C THR A 652 21.96 -22.85 17.62
N GLY A 653 21.05 -22.37 18.47
CA GLY A 653 21.35 -21.49 19.60
C GLY A 653 21.56 -20.03 19.23
N GLU A 654 21.55 -19.70 17.94
CA GLU A 654 21.55 -18.31 17.46
C GLU A 654 20.13 -17.72 17.45
N PRO A 655 19.98 -16.41 17.67
CA PRO A 655 18.70 -15.73 17.48
C PRO A 655 18.19 -15.89 16.03
N ALA A 656 16.88 -16.04 15.87
CA ALA A 656 16.25 -16.02 14.56
C ALA A 656 16.51 -14.66 13.88
N ARG A 657 16.92 -14.71 12.62
CA ARG A 657 17.23 -13.51 11.81
C ARG A 657 16.11 -13.17 10.81
N TYR A 658 15.37 -14.20 10.41
CA TYR A 658 14.31 -14.05 9.39
C TYR A 658 13.10 -14.86 9.81
N ALA A 659 11.93 -14.24 9.81
CA ALA A 659 10.64 -14.91 9.78
C ALA A 659 10.05 -14.76 8.38
N ILE A 660 9.40 -15.78 7.86
CA ILE A 660 8.78 -15.77 6.53
C ILE A 660 7.36 -16.32 6.58
N SER A 661 6.47 -15.71 5.83
CA SER A 661 5.15 -16.22 5.52
C SER A 661 4.97 -16.29 4.02
N VAL A 662 4.54 -17.41 3.50
CA VAL A 662 4.19 -17.66 2.10
C VAL A 662 2.75 -18.10 2.04
N VAL A 663 1.94 -17.43 1.22
CA VAL A 663 0.52 -17.76 1.00
C VAL A 663 0.22 -17.75 -0.50
N VAL A 664 -0.27 -18.89 -1.00
CA VAL A 664 -0.71 -19.04 -2.39
C VAL A 664 -2.09 -19.73 -2.39
N PRO A 665 -3.17 -19.00 -2.69
CA PRO A 665 -4.50 -19.59 -2.77
C PRO A 665 -4.68 -20.46 -4.03
N GLU A 666 -5.59 -21.41 -3.95
CA GLU A 666 -5.94 -22.34 -5.05
C GLU A 666 -4.71 -23.06 -5.64
N SER A 667 -3.80 -23.50 -4.78
CA SER A 667 -2.51 -24.06 -5.17
C SER A 667 -2.19 -25.44 -4.56
N GLY A 668 -3.06 -25.97 -3.65
CA GLY A 668 -2.90 -27.27 -3.04
C GLY A 668 -2.21 -27.26 -1.67
N PHE A 669 -1.33 -28.22 -1.40
CA PHE A 669 -0.78 -28.46 -0.07
C PHE A 669 0.39 -27.54 0.30
N GLY A 670 0.40 -27.06 1.58
CA GLY A 670 1.45 -26.19 2.09
C GLY A 670 2.86 -26.78 2.04
N GLY A 671 2.97 -28.09 2.30
CA GLY A 671 4.25 -28.82 2.23
C GLY A 671 4.79 -28.99 0.81
N GLU A 672 3.94 -28.89 -0.22
CA GLU A 672 4.29 -29.11 -1.64
C GLU A 672 4.52 -27.80 -2.40
N VAL A 673 3.93 -26.69 -1.94
CA VAL A 673 3.98 -25.40 -2.66
C VAL A 673 4.63 -24.32 -1.82
N ALA A 674 4.02 -23.93 -0.67
CA ALA A 674 4.48 -22.78 0.10
C ALA A 674 5.81 -23.07 0.83
N ALA A 675 6.01 -24.26 1.39
CA ALA A 675 7.24 -24.60 2.10
C ALA A 675 8.46 -24.68 1.16
N PRO A 676 8.42 -25.39 0.03
CA PRO A 676 9.53 -25.38 -0.94
C PRO A 676 9.87 -23.98 -1.44
N LEU A 677 8.85 -23.12 -1.71
CA LEU A 677 9.05 -21.74 -2.13
C LEU A 677 9.77 -20.94 -1.04
N ALA A 678 9.36 -21.08 0.23
CA ALA A 678 10.02 -20.41 1.35
C ALA A 678 11.49 -20.83 1.49
N PHE A 679 11.79 -22.13 1.37
CA PHE A 679 13.16 -22.61 1.46
C PHE A 679 14.04 -22.05 0.34
N ARG A 680 13.55 -22.03 -0.89
CA ARG A 680 14.29 -21.46 -2.03
C ARG A 680 14.55 -19.96 -1.87
N ILE A 681 13.61 -19.22 -1.26
CA ILE A 681 13.81 -17.81 -0.96
C ILE A 681 14.89 -17.63 0.12
N MET A 682 14.92 -18.50 1.14
CA MET A 682 15.88 -18.43 2.24
C MET A 682 17.26 -19.00 1.91
N GLU A 683 17.39 -19.80 0.87
CA GLU A 683 18.65 -20.44 0.49
C GLU A 683 19.80 -19.45 0.29
N PRO A 684 19.71 -18.41 -0.59
CA PRO A 684 20.81 -17.50 -0.80
C PRO A 684 21.12 -16.64 0.44
N LEU A 685 20.14 -16.37 1.31
CA LEU A 685 20.37 -15.70 2.59
C LEU A 685 21.24 -16.54 3.52
N SER A 686 21.07 -17.87 3.46
CA SER A 686 21.85 -18.80 4.29
C SER A 686 23.32 -18.89 3.90
N PHE A 687 23.65 -18.54 2.67
CA PHE A 687 25.03 -18.54 2.13
C PHE A 687 25.60 -17.14 1.90
N GLY A 688 24.81 -16.08 2.05
CA GLY A 688 25.22 -14.70 1.71
C GLY A 688 25.46 -14.50 0.21
N THR A 689 24.71 -15.20 -0.65
CA THR A 689 24.88 -15.23 -2.10
C THR A 689 23.70 -14.60 -2.84
N LEU A 690 22.98 -13.67 -2.20
CA LEU A 690 21.85 -12.99 -2.81
C LEU A 690 22.31 -12.18 -4.04
N LEU A 691 21.61 -12.37 -5.17
CA LEU A 691 21.92 -11.65 -6.40
C LEU A 691 21.34 -10.23 -6.35
N PRO A 692 22.05 -9.22 -6.89
CA PRO A 692 21.54 -7.86 -6.98
C PRO A 692 20.24 -7.77 -7.78
N ALA A 693 19.33 -6.89 -7.36
CA ALA A 693 18.16 -6.52 -8.12
C ALA A 693 18.56 -5.77 -9.40
N CYS A 694 17.76 -5.92 -10.44
CA CYS A 694 18.02 -5.35 -11.76
C CYS A 694 17.23 -4.07 -11.99
N LEU A 695 17.88 -3.05 -12.56
CA LEU A 695 17.19 -1.90 -13.11
C LEU A 695 16.28 -2.32 -14.27
N SER A 696 15.19 -1.62 -14.50
CA SER A 696 14.22 -1.96 -15.55
C SER A 696 14.84 -1.97 -16.95
N ALA A 697 15.80 -1.10 -17.21
CA ALA A 697 16.56 -1.06 -18.48
C ALA A 697 17.40 -2.31 -18.73
N ASP A 698 17.79 -3.04 -17.67
CA ASP A 698 18.74 -4.16 -17.75
C ASP A 698 18.07 -5.53 -17.48
N GLN A 699 16.75 -5.60 -17.41
CA GLN A 699 16.02 -6.81 -16.99
C GLN A 699 16.35 -8.07 -17.83
N SER A 700 16.53 -7.93 -19.14
CA SER A 700 16.85 -9.06 -20.00
C SER A 700 18.26 -9.64 -19.73
N ALA A 701 19.25 -8.78 -19.50
CA ALA A 701 20.60 -9.18 -19.15
C ALA A 701 20.68 -9.82 -17.76
N CYS A 702 19.94 -9.26 -16.82
CA CYS A 702 19.87 -9.76 -15.46
C CYS A 702 19.10 -11.08 -15.34
N ALA A 703 18.03 -11.28 -16.10
CA ALA A 703 17.32 -12.55 -16.16
C ALA A 703 18.25 -13.65 -16.67
N ALA A 704 19.01 -13.39 -17.73
CA ALA A 704 20.00 -14.32 -18.27
C ALA A 704 21.13 -14.63 -17.26
N ALA A 705 21.59 -13.65 -16.49
CA ALA A 705 22.57 -13.85 -15.44
C ALA A 705 22.02 -14.67 -14.25
N ALA A 706 20.75 -14.44 -13.86
CA ALA A 706 20.07 -15.21 -12.83
C ALA A 706 19.84 -16.67 -13.24
N ASP A 707 19.48 -16.90 -14.50
CA ASP A 707 19.31 -18.23 -15.07
C ASP A 707 20.65 -18.96 -15.16
N ALA A 708 21.72 -18.27 -15.59
CA ALA A 708 23.07 -18.82 -15.61
C ALA A 708 23.58 -19.18 -14.21
N ALA A 709 23.33 -18.34 -13.20
CA ALA A 709 23.66 -18.61 -11.81
C ALA A 709 22.84 -19.80 -11.25
N SER A 710 21.57 -19.91 -11.62
CA SER A 710 20.69 -21.03 -11.25
C SER A 710 21.16 -22.34 -11.89
N ALA A 711 21.53 -22.32 -13.16
CA ALA A 711 22.07 -23.47 -13.86
C ALA A 711 23.45 -23.90 -13.31
N ALA A 712 24.33 -22.96 -12.97
CA ALA A 712 25.63 -23.22 -12.36
C ALA A 712 25.50 -23.82 -10.96
N SER A 713 24.43 -23.51 -10.21
CA SER A 713 24.11 -24.09 -8.91
C SER A 713 23.50 -25.49 -8.99
N GLY A 714 23.22 -26.03 -10.18
CA GLY A 714 22.59 -27.33 -10.40
C GLY A 714 21.09 -27.37 -10.08
N ASN A 715 20.45 -26.21 -10.00
CA ASN A 715 19.01 -26.09 -9.78
C ASN A 715 18.30 -25.93 -11.13
N ASP A 716 18.13 -27.05 -11.83
CA ASP A 716 17.23 -27.07 -13.01
C ASP A 716 15.78 -26.86 -12.52
N VAL A 717 15.17 -25.77 -12.94
CA VAL A 717 13.79 -25.37 -12.58
C VAL A 717 12.75 -26.18 -13.35
N THR A 718 13.23 -27.07 -14.25
CA THR A 718 12.37 -27.90 -15.09
C THR A 718 12.37 -29.35 -14.63
N SER A 719 11.16 -29.85 -14.45
CA SER A 719 10.78 -31.26 -14.31
C SER A 719 10.98 -31.94 -12.94
N GLY A 720 10.07 -31.69 -12.02
CA GLY A 720 9.56 -32.77 -11.21
C GLY A 720 8.56 -33.55 -12.05
N SER A 721 9.03 -34.44 -12.92
CA SER A 721 8.18 -35.51 -13.45
C SER A 721 7.75 -36.38 -12.29
N ALA A 722 6.46 -36.56 -12.15
CA ALA A 722 5.85 -37.59 -11.32
C ALA A 722 6.46 -38.97 -11.63
N ASP A 723 6.87 -39.66 -10.59
CA ASP A 723 6.76 -41.12 -10.40
C ASP A 723 6.19 -41.39 -9.01
#